data_32744bca89fdd2ea5c6eb6ee43258313
#
_entry.id   32744bca89fdd2ea5c6eb6ee43258313
#
_cell.length_a   1.000
_cell.length_b   1.000
_cell.length_c   1.000
_cell.angle_alpha   90.00
_cell.angle_beta   90.00
_cell.angle_gamma   90.00
#
_symmetry.space_group_name_H-M   'P 1'
#
loop_
_entity.id
_entity.type
_entity.pdbx_description
1 polymer ?
#
loop_
_entity_poly.entity_id
_entity_poly.type
_entity_poly.pdbx_seq_one_letter_code
_entity_poly.pdbx_strand_id
1 'polypeptide(L)'
;MAMANVYWKVLNGTGEWVGAYWSWGIMMNKYSFSIQTGKAYYCNSIPGFIRDDSTSIIGHLVKKSFDVNKEQSNAWEYQISELQSRLEACGIEGDIIFEYDIVRLGKRIDVILLIRHMVFSLEFKNGKKVFTVQDAQQAEDYALDIKNFHKESEDLYVCPILIATHAPEYAKEQSLDCYPDKQIYLQRENIETVIPKVTSLCERYGDNENIDFAKWFNSPYYPTPTIISAAVEAYSSHNLSQIANSEAGQDNINACELKIYEIISYAKANKKKCVCFVTGVPGAGKTLVGLDVVAKNLGSGRENLSVYLSGNGPLVEVLREALKQSVKAKAKVDKKIKFNNQTKVAIDTLIQSSFAFKRDNSQHNRQTPENVLIFDEAQRVWNREKMAHKHNNAPGMSVSEPHLLYSIMDRHTDWAVMICLVGLGQDIYDGEVGINEWFRCGIEDFPSWDMYYSPSIFTQIEDENIDISAIKNCDRCHAMNELHLETSIRSFRADKQCQFVDSLLANEPAMAKDIYDIISRKYPIYITRDIHVAKKWAKAQVRGSQRCGVLACSSAQRLRPEGIYVSKDIDVKNWFLAASNDLRSSNMMEVVASEFKVQGLEIDWAVVCWDADLRRSKNGKEWDYYSFRGSKWNKRRKVEQQRYLVNSYRVLLTRARQGMIIFVPKGVDCEEDITRNRGYYDAIYQYLLSCGIKEL
;
A
#
# COMPACT_ATOMS: atom_id res chain seq x y z
N MET A 1 8.15 31.34 -12.84
CA MET A 1 9.32 31.90 -13.55
C MET A 1 10.48 31.98 -12.55
N ALA A 2 11.37 31.04 -12.57
CA ALA A 2 12.65 31.12 -11.88
C ALA A 2 13.72 31.18 -12.97
N MET A 3 14.27 32.37 -13.20
CA MET A 3 15.43 32.54 -14.05
C MET A 3 16.66 32.06 -13.30
N ALA A 4 17.27 30.97 -13.74
CA ALA A 4 18.59 30.59 -13.32
C ALA A 4 19.61 31.44 -14.10
N ASN A 5 20.08 32.50 -13.48
CA ASN A 5 21.20 33.29 -14.00
C ASN A 5 22.51 32.56 -13.70
N VAL A 6 23.13 31.98 -14.69
CA VAL A 6 24.50 31.44 -14.58
C VAL A 6 25.47 32.57 -14.84
N TYR A 7 26.22 33.02 -13.83
CA TYR A 7 27.29 34.00 -13.92
C TYR A 7 28.60 33.30 -14.32
N TRP A 8 29.16 33.68 -15.48
CA TRP A 8 30.56 33.41 -15.80
C TRP A 8 31.39 34.69 -15.67
N LYS A 9 32.46 34.61 -14.92
CA LYS A 9 33.47 35.68 -14.88
C LYS A 9 34.54 35.36 -15.91
N VAL A 10 34.82 36.34 -16.79
CA VAL A 10 35.90 36.23 -17.76
C VAL A 10 36.94 37.34 -17.42
N LEU A 11 38.22 36.99 -17.42
CA LEU A 11 39.33 37.95 -17.24
C LEU A 11 39.51 38.74 -18.53
N ASN A 12 39.50 40.07 -18.41
CA ASN A 12 39.89 40.96 -19.53
C ASN A 12 41.43 41.01 -19.67
N GLY A 13 41.90 41.54 -20.77
CA GLY A 13 43.33 41.62 -21.08
C GLY A 13 44.16 42.46 -20.10
N THR A 14 43.54 43.08 -19.08
CA THR A 14 44.19 43.87 -18.00
C THR A 14 44.14 43.17 -16.65
N GLY A 15 43.61 41.92 -16.57
CA GLY A 15 43.57 41.15 -15.35
C GLY A 15 42.39 41.47 -14.42
N GLU A 16 41.40 42.24 -14.87
CA GLU A 16 40.19 42.54 -14.10
C GLU A 16 39.00 41.66 -14.53
N TRP A 17 38.15 41.27 -13.57
CA TRP A 17 36.96 40.47 -13.82
C TRP A 17 35.82 41.37 -14.32
N VAL A 18 35.41 41.22 -15.60
CA VAL A 18 34.27 41.91 -16.19
C VAL A 18 33.11 40.91 -16.37
N GLY A 19 31.95 41.26 -15.86
CA GLY A 19 30.73 40.50 -16.08
C GLY A 19 30.15 40.72 -17.46
N ALA A 20 30.18 39.74 -18.33
CA ALA A 20 29.50 39.78 -19.63
C ALA A 20 28.11 39.17 -19.50
N TYR A 21 27.07 39.97 -19.84
CA TYR A 21 25.70 39.50 -20.01
C TYR A 21 25.53 38.92 -21.42
N TRP A 22 25.42 37.60 -21.52
CA TRP A 22 24.92 36.98 -22.73
C TRP A 22 23.53 36.41 -22.44
N SER A 23 22.48 37.06 -22.92
CA SER A 23 21.15 36.47 -22.99
C SER A 23 21.10 35.46 -24.15
N TRP A 24 21.46 34.24 -23.90
CA TRP A 24 21.13 33.16 -24.83
C TRP A 24 19.66 32.78 -24.58
N GLY A 25 18.76 33.43 -25.31
CA GLY A 25 17.38 33.01 -25.46
C GLY A 25 17.28 31.78 -26.36
N ILE A 26 17.78 30.65 -25.89
CA ILE A 26 17.24 29.39 -26.40
C ILE A 26 15.93 29.22 -25.64
N MET A 27 14.80 29.59 -26.24
CA MET A 27 13.49 29.07 -25.85
C MET A 27 13.55 27.56 -26.06
N MET A 28 14.02 26.80 -25.06
CA MET A 28 13.75 25.37 -25.02
C MET A 28 12.24 25.22 -24.98
N ASN A 29 11.68 24.65 -26.05
CA ASN A 29 10.27 24.31 -26.09
C ASN A 29 9.95 23.47 -24.86
N LYS A 30 8.90 23.84 -24.08
CA LYS A 30 8.47 23.14 -22.85
C LYS A 30 8.35 21.62 -23.03
N TYR A 31 8.06 21.16 -24.23
CA TYR A 31 7.93 19.76 -24.61
C TYR A 31 9.30 19.06 -24.78
N SER A 32 10.28 19.72 -25.35
CA SER A 32 11.62 19.14 -25.53
C SER A 32 12.30 18.84 -24.21
N PHE A 33 12.15 19.71 -23.22
CA PHE A 33 12.62 19.45 -21.84
C PHE A 33 11.90 18.26 -21.22
N SER A 34 10.58 18.16 -21.38
CA SER A 34 9.75 17.07 -20.84
C SER A 34 10.14 15.70 -21.42
N ILE A 35 10.45 15.63 -22.72
CA ILE A 35 10.95 14.40 -23.35
C ILE A 35 12.31 13.98 -22.78
N GLN A 36 13.19 14.92 -22.47
CA GLN A 36 14.50 14.62 -21.88
C GLN A 36 14.41 14.02 -20.48
N THR A 37 13.37 14.33 -19.70
CA THR A 37 13.17 13.77 -18.35
C THR A 37 12.80 12.28 -18.32
N GLY A 38 12.48 11.68 -19.46
CA GLY A 38 12.16 10.26 -19.58
C GLY A 38 10.74 9.87 -19.17
N LYS A 39 9.90 10.81 -18.69
CA LYS A 39 8.52 10.53 -18.25
C LYS A 39 7.53 10.24 -19.39
N ALA A 40 7.82 10.63 -20.60
CA ALA A 40 7.01 10.34 -21.78
C ALA A 40 7.90 10.12 -23.00
N TYR A 41 7.36 9.44 -24.01
CA TYR A 41 8.12 9.18 -25.24
C TYR A 41 7.94 10.29 -26.28
N TYR A 42 6.76 10.91 -26.32
CA TYR A 42 6.46 12.07 -27.11
C TYR A 42 5.44 12.95 -26.40
N CYS A 43 5.56 14.26 -26.51
CA CYS A 43 4.55 15.23 -26.09
C CYS A 43 4.64 16.52 -26.91
N ASN A 44 3.49 17.12 -27.18
CA ASN A 44 3.37 18.39 -27.87
C ASN A 44 2.00 19.04 -27.56
N SER A 45 1.80 20.30 -27.96
CA SER A 45 0.45 20.85 -28.06
C SER A 45 -0.35 20.07 -29.12
N ILE A 46 -1.67 19.99 -28.98
CA ILE A 46 -2.52 19.33 -29.99
C ILE A 46 -2.33 19.97 -31.38
N PRO A 47 -2.32 21.30 -31.54
CA PRO A 47 -2.00 21.90 -32.83
C PRO A 47 -0.58 21.62 -33.34
N GLY A 48 0.39 21.39 -32.41
CA GLY A 48 1.75 20.96 -32.75
C GLY A 48 1.78 19.52 -33.25
N PHE A 49 1.12 18.63 -32.53
CA PHE A 49 0.99 17.21 -32.88
C PHE A 49 0.32 16.99 -34.24
N ILE A 50 -0.70 17.78 -34.58
CA ILE A 50 -1.39 17.71 -35.89
C ILE A 50 -0.42 18.08 -37.04
N ARG A 51 0.50 19.00 -36.79
CA ARG A 51 1.48 19.45 -37.80
C ARG A 51 2.72 18.58 -37.91
N ASP A 52 3.04 17.83 -36.86
CA ASP A 52 4.21 16.97 -36.84
C ASP A 52 4.05 15.78 -37.76
N ASP A 53 5.11 15.44 -38.48
CA ASP A 53 5.11 14.26 -39.35
C ASP A 53 5.02 12.96 -38.50
N SER A 54 4.11 12.07 -38.89
CA SER A 54 3.89 10.82 -38.17
C SER A 54 5.15 9.95 -38.08
N THR A 55 5.99 9.97 -39.13
CA THR A 55 7.27 9.23 -39.11
C THR A 55 8.24 9.79 -38.08
N SER A 56 8.25 11.09 -37.87
CA SER A 56 9.05 11.74 -36.85
C SER A 56 8.56 11.36 -35.45
N ILE A 57 7.25 11.36 -35.19
CA ILE A 57 6.65 10.95 -33.93
C ILE A 57 7.00 9.49 -33.63
N ILE A 58 6.84 8.58 -34.59
CA ILE A 58 7.21 7.16 -34.46
C ILE A 58 8.70 7.03 -34.14
N GLY A 59 9.56 7.82 -34.80
CA GLY A 59 10.99 7.85 -34.53
C GLY A 59 11.32 8.17 -33.06
N HIS A 60 10.56 9.09 -32.42
CA HIS A 60 10.68 9.38 -30.99
C HIS A 60 10.23 8.21 -30.12
N LEU A 61 9.12 7.54 -30.46
CA LEU A 61 8.59 6.40 -29.71
C LEU A 61 9.53 5.19 -29.76
N VAL A 62 10.05 4.87 -30.94
CA VAL A 62 11.00 3.76 -31.17
C VAL A 62 12.33 3.99 -30.43
N LYS A 63 12.84 5.23 -30.46
CA LYS A 63 14.15 5.55 -29.88
C LYS A 63 14.22 5.34 -28.37
N LYS A 64 13.07 5.40 -27.68
CA LYS A 64 12.97 5.22 -26.23
C LYS A 64 12.54 3.81 -25.81
N SER A 65 12.07 2.98 -26.71
CA SER A 65 11.64 1.62 -26.42
C SER A 65 12.78 0.63 -26.64
N PHE A 66 13.10 -0.18 -25.64
CA PHE A 66 14.22 -1.15 -25.68
C PHE A 66 13.94 -2.37 -26.58
N ASP A 67 12.68 -2.68 -26.93
CA ASP A 67 12.31 -3.90 -27.66
C ASP A 67 11.01 -3.68 -28.44
N VAL A 68 11.08 -2.91 -29.54
CA VAL A 68 9.92 -2.62 -30.39
C VAL A 68 9.72 -3.76 -31.39
N ASN A 69 8.60 -4.46 -31.26
CA ASN A 69 8.19 -5.39 -32.32
C ASN A 69 7.40 -4.66 -33.41
N LYS A 70 7.29 -5.27 -34.59
CA LYS A 70 6.59 -4.70 -35.76
C LYS A 70 5.11 -4.41 -35.46
N GLU A 71 4.47 -5.19 -34.62
CA GLU A 71 3.06 -5.02 -34.23
C GLU A 71 2.87 -3.73 -33.42
N GLN A 72 3.77 -3.41 -32.53
CA GLN A 72 3.72 -2.18 -31.72
C GLN A 72 3.97 -0.92 -32.57
N SER A 73 4.91 -0.98 -33.50
CA SER A 73 5.16 0.13 -34.43
C SER A 73 3.94 0.43 -35.33
N ASN A 74 3.31 -0.62 -35.86
CA ASN A 74 2.08 -0.47 -36.66
C ASN A 74 0.92 0.06 -35.81
N ALA A 75 0.85 -0.31 -34.53
CA ALA A 75 -0.16 0.18 -33.62
C ALA A 75 -0.01 1.69 -33.38
N TRP A 76 1.20 2.18 -33.16
CA TRP A 76 1.48 3.61 -33.00
C TRP A 76 1.16 4.40 -34.28
N GLU A 77 1.56 3.89 -35.46
CA GLU A 77 1.27 4.53 -36.73
C GLU A 77 -0.23 4.74 -36.92
N TYR A 78 -1.03 3.71 -36.65
CA TYR A 78 -2.48 3.79 -36.70
C TYR A 78 -3.05 4.78 -35.68
N GLN A 79 -2.62 4.73 -34.44
CA GLN A 79 -3.08 5.64 -33.37
C GLN A 79 -2.77 7.11 -33.70
N ILE A 80 -1.55 7.39 -34.18
CA ILE A 80 -1.11 8.74 -34.51
C ILE A 80 -1.95 9.30 -35.68
N SER A 81 -2.07 8.56 -36.81
CA SER A 81 -2.79 9.03 -37.99
C SER A 81 -4.27 9.29 -37.70
N GLU A 82 -4.92 8.39 -36.94
CA GLU A 82 -6.33 8.53 -36.59
C GLU A 82 -6.55 9.71 -35.62
N LEU A 83 -5.70 9.87 -34.62
CA LEU A 83 -5.82 10.98 -33.67
C LEU A 83 -5.53 12.32 -34.34
N GLN A 84 -4.53 12.43 -35.25
CA GLN A 84 -4.26 13.66 -35.99
C GLN A 84 -5.46 14.10 -36.78
N SER A 85 -6.02 13.20 -37.61
CA SER A 85 -7.17 13.50 -38.47
C SER A 85 -8.39 13.96 -37.68
N ARG A 86 -8.69 13.31 -36.54
CA ARG A 86 -9.91 13.58 -35.75
C ARG A 86 -9.79 14.83 -34.91
N LEU A 87 -8.60 15.07 -34.34
CA LEU A 87 -8.33 16.28 -33.56
C LEU A 87 -8.31 17.52 -34.43
N GLU A 88 -7.78 17.41 -35.67
CA GLU A 88 -7.84 18.48 -36.65
C GLU A 88 -9.27 18.86 -37.00
N ALA A 89 -10.12 17.84 -37.26
CA ALA A 89 -11.54 18.06 -37.62
C ALA A 89 -12.33 18.75 -36.49
N CYS A 90 -11.97 18.56 -35.22
CA CYS A 90 -12.67 19.13 -34.06
C CYS A 90 -12.10 20.45 -33.55
N GLY A 91 -10.89 20.87 -33.99
CA GLY A 91 -10.28 22.13 -33.61
C GLY A 91 -10.04 22.28 -32.08
N ILE A 92 -9.79 21.17 -31.37
CA ILE A 92 -9.58 21.16 -29.92
C ILE A 92 -8.18 21.66 -29.60
N GLU A 93 -8.06 22.59 -28.63
CA GLU A 93 -6.79 23.05 -28.09
C GLU A 93 -6.45 22.31 -26.78
N GLY A 94 -5.17 22.07 -26.54
CA GLY A 94 -4.67 21.38 -25.37
C GLY A 94 -3.30 20.76 -25.62
N ASP A 95 -2.93 19.82 -24.79
CA ASP A 95 -1.65 19.09 -24.89
C ASP A 95 -1.92 17.58 -25.03
N ILE A 96 -1.04 16.89 -25.77
CA ILE A 96 -1.08 15.43 -25.96
C ILE A 96 0.25 14.83 -25.55
N ILE A 97 0.19 13.67 -24.90
CA ILE A 97 1.32 12.93 -24.37
C ILE A 97 1.17 11.47 -24.77
N PHE A 98 2.17 10.88 -25.41
CA PHE A 98 2.22 9.45 -25.75
C PHE A 98 3.15 8.69 -24.83
N GLU A 99 2.75 7.47 -24.48
CA GLU A 99 3.53 6.53 -23.68
C GLU A 99 4.02 7.20 -22.37
N TYR A 100 3.05 7.72 -21.61
CA TYR A 100 3.34 8.35 -20.32
C TYR A 100 3.71 7.29 -19.30
N ASP A 101 4.95 7.32 -18.86
CA ASP A 101 5.49 6.34 -17.94
C ASP A 101 5.14 6.72 -16.49
N ILE A 102 4.32 5.89 -15.86
CA ILE A 102 4.08 5.93 -14.43
C ILE A 102 5.25 5.21 -13.76
N VAL A 103 6.41 5.88 -13.76
CA VAL A 103 7.74 5.35 -13.44
C VAL A 103 7.76 4.46 -12.17
N ARG A 104 6.91 4.79 -11.19
CA ARG A 104 6.88 4.09 -9.89
C ARG A 104 5.98 2.86 -9.83
N LEU A 105 5.25 2.55 -10.89
CA LEU A 105 4.37 1.38 -10.95
C LEU A 105 4.75 0.44 -12.09
N GLY A 106 5.78 0.76 -12.89
CA GLY A 106 6.15 -0.01 -14.08
C GLY A 106 5.00 -0.10 -15.09
N LYS A 107 4.08 0.87 -15.07
CA LYS A 107 2.92 0.98 -15.94
C LYS A 107 3.08 2.16 -16.88
N ARG A 108 2.46 2.08 -18.06
CA ARG A 108 2.49 3.11 -19.06
C ARG A 108 1.10 3.34 -19.62
N ILE A 109 0.74 4.61 -19.79
CA ILE A 109 -0.53 5.03 -20.39
C ILE A 109 -0.27 5.34 -21.84
N ASP A 110 -1.05 4.74 -22.74
CA ASP A 110 -0.85 4.88 -24.18
C ASP A 110 -0.90 6.34 -24.61
N VAL A 111 -1.98 7.07 -24.26
CA VAL A 111 -2.14 8.49 -24.58
C VAL A 111 -2.82 9.24 -23.45
N ILE A 112 -2.30 10.43 -23.11
CA ILE A 112 -2.96 11.39 -22.22
C ILE A 112 -3.30 12.64 -23.02
N LEU A 113 -4.52 13.15 -22.88
CA LEU A 113 -4.91 14.47 -23.36
C LEU A 113 -5.14 15.39 -22.15
N LEU A 114 -4.55 16.57 -22.19
CA LEU A 114 -4.78 17.66 -21.23
C LEU A 114 -5.57 18.75 -21.96
N ILE A 115 -6.85 18.84 -21.67
CA ILE A 115 -7.75 19.77 -22.35
C ILE A 115 -8.54 20.54 -21.30
N ARG A 116 -8.41 21.89 -21.31
CA ARG A 116 -9.03 22.73 -20.28
C ARG A 116 -8.63 22.24 -18.87
N HIS A 117 -9.57 22.03 -17.97
CA HIS A 117 -9.35 21.51 -16.60
C HIS A 117 -9.54 20.00 -16.47
N MET A 118 -9.29 19.25 -17.55
CA MET A 118 -9.54 17.81 -17.66
C MET A 118 -8.31 17.03 -18.12
N VAL A 119 -8.15 15.85 -17.53
CA VAL A 119 -7.14 14.85 -17.92
C VAL A 119 -7.86 13.64 -18.48
N PHE A 120 -7.64 13.30 -19.74
CA PHE A 120 -8.16 12.09 -20.36
C PHE A 120 -7.07 11.05 -20.45
N SER A 121 -7.29 9.89 -19.84
CA SER A 121 -6.41 8.72 -19.90
C SER A 121 -6.97 7.75 -20.95
N LEU A 122 -6.33 7.68 -22.11
CA LEU A 122 -6.76 6.86 -23.23
C LEU A 122 -5.97 5.55 -23.23
N GLU A 123 -6.67 4.43 -23.23
CA GLU A 123 -6.11 3.08 -23.34
C GLU A 123 -6.58 2.42 -24.65
N PHE A 124 -5.64 2.14 -25.54
CA PHE A 124 -5.92 1.59 -26.86
C PHE A 124 -5.85 0.06 -26.88
N LYS A 125 -6.82 -0.56 -27.49
CA LYS A 125 -6.84 -1.99 -27.81
C LYS A 125 -6.96 -2.18 -29.31
N ASN A 126 -5.81 -2.13 -29.98
CA ASN A 126 -5.74 -2.17 -31.43
C ASN A 126 -6.29 -3.50 -31.97
N GLY A 127 -7.09 -3.43 -33.02
CA GLY A 127 -7.73 -4.57 -33.69
C GLY A 127 -8.83 -5.25 -32.88
N LYS A 128 -9.10 -4.87 -31.63
CA LYS A 128 -10.17 -5.47 -30.82
C LYS A 128 -11.55 -5.00 -31.29
N LYS A 129 -12.48 -5.96 -31.34
CA LYS A 129 -13.89 -5.77 -31.74
C LYS A 129 -14.85 -5.80 -30.54
N VAL A 130 -14.34 -6.03 -29.31
CA VAL A 130 -15.14 -6.15 -28.08
C VAL A 130 -14.41 -5.52 -26.89
N PHE A 131 -15.19 -4.98 -25.97
CA PHE A 131 -14.69 -4.43 -24.70
C PHE A 131 -14.66 -5.54 -23.65
N THR A 132 -13.47 -5.94 -23.21
CA THR A 132 -13.35 -6.96 -22.14
C THR A 132 -13.33 -6.32 -20.75
N VAL A 133 -13.72 -7.09 -19.73
CA VAL A 133 -13.68 -6.63 -18.34
C VAL A 133 -12.24 -6.30 -17.92
N GLN A 134 -11.28 -7.08 -18.38
CA GLN A 134 -9.86 -6.87 -18.04
C GLN A 134 -9.32 -5.56 -18.64
N ASP A 135 -9.67 -5.25 -19.90
CA ASP A 135 -9.25 -3.99 -20.54
C ASP A 135 -9.90 -2.78 -19.85
N ALA A 136 -11.18 -2.93 -19.45
CA ALA A 136 -11.91 -1.90 -18.71
C ALA A 136 -11.26 -1.62 -17.34
N GLN A 137 -10.90 -2.66 -16.60
CA GLN A 137 -10.19 -2.52 -15.33
C GLN A 137 -8.84 -1.83 -15.50
N GLN A 138 -8.08 -2.16 -16.56
CA GLN A 138 -6.80 -1.54 -16.84
C GLN A 138 -6.94 -0.03 -17.10
N ALA A 139 -7.91 0.39 -17.94
CA ALA A 139 -8.15 1.80 -18.21
C ALA A 139 -8.58 2.58 -16.95
N GLU A 140 -9.43 1.99 -16.13
CA GLU A 140 -9.84 2.57 -14.83
C GLU A 140 -8.66 2.68 -13.86
N ASP A 141 -7.83 1.64 -13.76
CA ASP A 141 -6.65 1.64 -12.87
C ASP A 141 -5.68 2.76 -13.25
N TYR A 142 -5.44 3.03 -14.53
CA TYR A 142 -4.56 4.10 -14.97
C TYR A 142 -5.09 5.49 -14.61
N ALA A 143 -6.37 5.70 -14.77
CA ALA A 143 -7.01 6.95 -14.35
C ALA A 143 -7.01 7.12 -12.82
N LEU A 144 -7.22 6.02 -12.07
CA LEU A 144 -7.11 6.01 -10.62
C LEU A 144 -5.69 6.32 -10.16
N ASP A 145 -4.68 5.77 -10.83
CA ASP A 145 -3.28 6.04 -10.53
C ASP A 145 -2.97 7.54 -10.70
N ILE A 146 -3.41 8.15 -11.81
CA ILE A 146 -3.31 9.62 -12.01
C ILE A 146 -4.07 10.36 -10.91
N LYS A 147 -5.32 10.00 -10.65
CA LYS A 147 -6.20 10.70 -9.72
C LYS A 147 -5.70 10.67 -8.27
N ASN A 148 -5.20 9.52 -7.83
CA ASN A 148 -4.83 9.32 -6.43
C ASN A 148 -3.38 9.69 -6.13
N PHE A 149 -2.50 9.66 -7.14
CA PHE A 149 -1.05 9.72 -6.90
C PHE A 149 -0.33 10.86 -7.61
N HIS A 150 -0.95 11.49 -8.60
CA HIS A 150 -0.38 12.62 -9.31
C HIS A 150 -0.89 13.93 -8.68
N LYS A 151 -0.03 14.67 -7.99
CA LYS A 151 -0.42 15.82 -7.16
C LYS A 151 -1.26 16.87 -7.91
N GLU A 152 -0.81 17.29 -9.09
CA GLU A 152 -1.50 18.31 -9.86
C GLU A 152 -2.78 17.81 -10.55
N SER A 153 -3.12 16.51 -10.44
CA SER A 153 -4.39 15.93 -10.90
C SER A 153 -5.42 15.78 -9.78
N GLU A 154 -5.07 16.07 -8.53
CA GLU A 154 -5.95 15.87 -7.38
C GLU A 154 -7.28 16.63 -7.51
N ASP A 155 -7.25 17.87 -7.98
CA ASP A 155 -8.42 18.73 -8.12
C ASP A 155 -8.99 18.79 -9.56
N LEU A 156 -8.35 18.10 -10.52
CA LEU A 156 -8.79 18.03 -11.92
C LEU A 156 -9.84 16.94 -12.12
N TYR A 157 -10.64 17.08 -13.18
CA TYR A 157 -11.44 15.95 -13.68
C TYR A 157 -10.54 14.96 -14.43
N VAL A 158 -10.62 13.67 -14.05
CA VAL A 158 -9.87 12.60 -14.71
C VAL A 158 -10.86 11.64 -15.36
N CYS A 159 -10.72 11.41 -16.66
CA CYS A 159 -11.61 10.54 -17.43
C CYS A 159 -10.84 9.35 -18.02
N PRO A 160 -11.13 8.11 -17.59
CA PRO A 160 -10.66 6.89 -18.25
C PRO A 160 -11.46 6.65 -19.52
N ILE A 161 -10.78 6.42 -20.65
CA ILE A 161 -11.40 6.03 -21.91
C ILE A 161 -10.74 4.76 -22.44
N LEU A 162 -11.51 3.69 -22.58
CA LEU A 162 -11.08 2.46 -23.23
C LEU A 162 -11.47 2.51 -24.71
N ILE A 163 -10.49 2.39 -25.60
CA ILE A 163 -10.68 2.45 -27.04
C ILE A 163 -10.45 1.07 -27.65
N ALA A 164 -11.51 0.40 -28.08
CA ALA A 164 -11.41 -0.81 -28.88
C ALA A 164 -11.57 -0.43 -30.37
N THR A 165 -10.44 -0.34 -31.10
CA THR A 165 -10.38 0.37 -32.40
C THR A 165 -11.29 -0.17 -33.49
N HIS A 166 -11.66 -1.46 -33.47
CA HIS A 166 -12.55 -2.11 -34.44
C HIS A 166 -13.89 -2.54 -33.82
N ALA A 167 -14.20 -2.06 -32.60
CA ALA A 167 -15.49 -2.33 -31.99
C ALA A 167 -16.60 -1.48 -32.67
N PRO A 168 -17.85 -1.98 -32.74
CA PRO A 168 -18.98 -1.11 -33.02
C PRO A 168 -19.14 -0.09 -31.88
N GLU A 169 -19.93 0.95 -32.15
CA GLU A 169 -20.32 1.89 -31.08
C GLU A 169 -20.90 1.14 -29.89
N TYR A 170 -20.54 1.57 -28.69
CA TYR A 170 -20.96 0.87 -27.47
C TYR A 170 -22.46 1.05 -27.25
N ALA A 171 -23.20 -0.06 -27.42
CA ALA A 171 -24.66 -0.05 -27.47
C ALA A 171 -25.39 0.33 -26.17
N LYS A 172 -24.69 0.33 -25.02
CA LYS A 172 -25.30 0.72 -23.75
C LYS A 172 -25.07 2.20 -23.48
N GLU A 173 -26.11 2.85 -23.00
CA GLU A 173 -25.99 4.24 -22.51
C GLU A 173 -24.89 4.33 -21.45
N GLN A 174 -23.95 5.27 -21.64
CA GLN A 174 -22.84 5.50 -20.73
C GLN A 174 -23.11 6.78 -19.93
N SER A 175 -23.06 6.66 -18.60
CA SER A 175 -23.18 7.85 -17.76
C SER A 175 -21.96 8.76 -17.96
N LEU A 176 -22.24 10.03 -18.15
CA LEU A 176 -21.23 11.09 -18.15
C LEU A 176 -20.98 11.65 -16.74
N ASP A 177 -21.54 11.04 -15.69
CA ASP A 177 -21.35 11.51 -14.31
C ASP A 177 -19.94 11.20 -13.79
N CYS A 178 -19.61 11.78 -12.67
CA CYS A 178 -18.35 11.57 -11.99
C CYS A 178 -18.54 11.12 -10.54
N TYR A 179 -17.54 10.48 -10.00
CA TYR A 179 -17.44 10.19 -8.59
C TYR A 179 -17.17 11.49 -7.78
N PRO A 180 -17.38 11.48 -6.45
CA PRO A 180 -17.15 12.67 -5.61
C PRO A 180 -15.72 13.24 -5.68
N ASP A 181 -14.75 12.42 -6.06
CA ASP A 181 -13.35 12.81 -6.26
C ASP A 181 -13.07 13.39 -7.65
N LYS A 182 -14.09 13.69 -8.45
CA LYS A 182 -14.00 14.19 -9.82
C LYS A 182 -13.41 13.18 -10.83
N GLN A 183 -13.36 11.88 -10.53
CA GLN A 183 -13.12 10.90 -11.59
C GLN A 183 -14.41 10.62 -12.33
N ILE A 184 -14.39 10.77 -13.66
CA ILE A 184 -15.52 10.46 -14.53
C ILE A 184 -15.64 8.94 -14.69
N TYR A 185 -16.86 8.42 -14.86
CA TYR A 185 -17.06 7.00 -15.13
C TYR A 185 -16.36 6.57 -16.41
N LEU A 186 -15.88 5.33 -16.43
CA LEU A 186 -15.20 4.77 -17.61
C LEU A 186 -16.06 4.89 -18.86
N GLN A 187 -15.50 5.50 -19.90
CA GLN A 187 -16.09 5.55 -21.22
C GLN A 187 -15.51 4.44 -22.11
N ARG A 188 -16.34 3.78 -22.89
CA ARG A 188 -15.98 2.73 -23.85
C ARG A 188 -16.29 3.23 -25.23
N GLU A 189 -15.24 3.49 -26.00
CA GLU A 189 -15.35 4.15 -27.30
C GLU A 189 -14.62 3.34 -28.39
N ASN A 190 -15.00 3.52 -29.61
CA ASN A 190 -14.19 3.12 -30.74
C ASN A 190 -13.40 4.33 -31.27
N ILE A 191 -12.67 4.14 -32.34
CA ILE A 191 -11.83 5.21 -32.90
C ILE A 191 -12.66 6.38 -33.45
N GLU A 192 -13.90 6.15 -33.88
CA GLU A 192 -14.79 7.18 -34.45
C GLU A 192 -15.47 8.01 -33.36
N THR A 193 -15.79 7.40 -32.22
CA THR A 193 -16.60 8.04 -31.18
C THR A 193 -15.75 8.70 -30.08
N VAL A 194 -14.44 8.39 -29.98
CA VAL A 194 -13.57 8.86 -28.87
C VAL A 194 -13.47 10.39 -28.82
N ILE A 195 -13.17 11.08 -29.92
CA ILE A 195 -12.99 12.53 -29.91
C ILE A 195 -14.32 13.28 -29.74
N PRO A 196 -15.44 12.90 -30.38
CA PRO A 196 -16.76 13.40 -30.01
C PRO A 196 -17.10 13.26 -28.52
N LYS A 197 -16.74 12.13 -27.89
CA LYS A 197 -16.93 11.92 -26.47
C LYS A 197 -16.08 12.88 -25.64
N VAL A 198 -14.81 13.06 -25.97
CA VAL A 198 -13.91 14.03 -25.31
C VAL A 198 -14.50 15.43 -25.38
N THR A 199 -14.98 15.86 -26.55
CA THR A 199 -15.62 17.15 -26.75
C THR A 199 -16.85 17.33 -25.86
N SER A 200 -17.75 16.36 -25.82
CA SER A 200 -18.97 16.39 -25.01
C SER A 200 -18.64 16.50 -23.50
N LEU A 201 -17.60 15.80 -23.04
CA LEU A 201 -17.15 15.88 -21.64
C LEU A 201 -16.51 17.24 -21.31
N CYS A 202 -15.74 17.81 -22.25
CA CYS A 202 -15.19 19.17 -22.11
C CYS A 202 -16.27 20.25 -22.06
N GLU A 203 -17.38 20.06 -22.79
CA GLU A 203 -18.54 20.95 -22.69
C GLU A 203 -19.25 20.86 -21.35
N ARG A 204 -19.30 19.67 -20.76
CA ARG A 204 -19.99 19.41 -19.50
C ARG A 204 -19.16 19.82 -18.26
N TYR A 205 -17.86 19.55 -18.25
CA TYR A 205 -17.00 19.69 -17.07
C TYR A 205 -15.82 20.63 -17.25
N GLY A 206 -15.46 20.95 -18.50
CA GLY A 206 -14.33 21.84 -18.78
C GLY A 206 -14.71 23.29 -18.48
N ASP A 207 -13.94 23.94 -17.64
CA ASP A 207 -13.95 25.39 -17.49
C ASP A 207 -13.01 26.06 -18.52
N ASN A 208 -12.89 27.37 -18.45
CA ASN A 208 -12.04 28.13 -19.39
C ASN A 208 -10.57 28.18 -18.97
N GLU A 209 -10.20 27.51 -17.85
CA GLU A 209 -8.81 27.44 -17.41
C GLU A 209 -8.11 26.24 -18.05
N ASN A 210 -6.96 26.50 -18.68
CA ASN A 210 -6.12 25.43 -19.21
C ASN A 210 -5.14 24.92 -18.15
N ILE A 211 -4.89 23.63 -18.16
CA ILE A 211 -3.85 23.02 -17.33
C ILE A 211 -2.48 23.58 -17.75
N ASP A 212 -1.68 24.05 -16.78
CA ASP A 212 -0.27 24.35 -17.04
C ASP A 212 0.47 23.04 -17.29
N PHE A 213 0.80 22.78 -18.56
CA PHE A 213 1.49 21.57 -18.98
C PHE A 213 2.79 21.33 -18.19
N ALA A 214 3.61 22.37 -18.03
CA ALA A 214 4.91 22.22 -17.39
C ALA A 214 4.77 21.89 -15.89
N LYS A 215 3.81 22.52 -15.23
CA LYS A 215 3.48 22.25 -13.82
C LYS A 215 2.90 20.86 -13.66
N TRP A 216 1.96 20.46 -14.51
CA TRP A 216 1.35 19.14 -14.47
C TRP A 216 2.39 18.05 -14.79
N PHE A 217 3.14 18.17 -15.87
CA PHE A 217 4.10 17.16 -16.32
C PHE A 217 5.23 16.92 -15.30
N ASN A 218 5.70 17.97 -14.64
CA ASN A 218 6.75 17.89 -13.62
C ASN A 218 6.21 17.62 -12.21
N SER A 219 4.90 17.45 -12.08
CA SER A 219 4.27 17.17 -10.79
C SER A 219 4.87 15.91 -10.13
N PRO A 220 5.04 15.96 -8.81
CA PRO A 220 5.40 14.77 -8.06
C PRO A 220 4.32 13.69 -8.18
N TYR A 221 4.77 12.45 -8.29
CA TYR A 221 3.91 11.27 -8.29
C TYR A 221 4.16 10.47 -7.01
N TYR A 222 3.12 10.28 -6.20
CA TYR A 222 3.22 9.70 -4.85
C TYR A 222 2.39 8.42 -4.72
N PRO A 223 2.81 7.29 -5.31
CA PRO A 223 2.07 6.05 -5.17
C PRO A 223 2.12 5.55 -3.71
N THR A 224 0.98 5.07 -3.23
CA THR A 224 0.88 4.29 -1.99
C THR A 224 0.51 2.85 -2.37
N PRO A 225 1.46 2.03 -2.82
CA PRO A 225 1.16 0.66 -3.18
C PRO A 225 0.67 -0.11 -1.95
N THR A 226 -0.20 -1.09 -2.17
CA THR A 226 -0.50 -2.07 -1.11
C THR A 226 0.78 -2.86 -0.82
N ILE A 227 0.87 -3.43 0.38
CA ILE A 227 1.99 -4.32 0.72
C ILE A 227 2.13 -5.48 -0.29
N ILE A 228 1.01 -5.92 -0.87
CA ILE A 228 0.96 -6.97 -1.88
C ILE A 228 1.61 -6.48 -3.19
N SER A 229 1.20 -5.32 -3.70
CA SER A 229 1.77 -4.76 -4.94
C SER A 229 3.24 -4.40 -4.77
N ALA A 230 3.62 -3.86 -3.64
CA ALA A 230 5.01 -3.55 -3.32
C ALA A 230 5.89 -4.81 -3.25
N ALA A 231 5.41 -5.89 -2.62
CA ALA A 231 6.13 -7.16 -2.57
C ALA A 231 6.30 -7.78 -3.97
N VAL A 232 5.26 -7.70 -4.82
CA VAL A 232 5.30 -8.18 -6.21
C VAL A 232 6.31 -7.37 -7.02
N GLU A 233 6.34 -6.06 -6.85
CA GLU A 233 7.28 -5.16 -7.52
C GLU A 233 8.72 -5.40 -7.05
N ALA A 234 8.97 -5.45 -5.75
CA ALA A 234 10.28 -5.78 -5.19
C ALA A 234 10.85 -7.09 -5.74
N TYR A 235 10.02 -8.14 -5.77
CA TYR A 235 10.40 -9.44 -6.33
C TYR A 235 10.67 -9.39 -7.84
N SER A 236 10.02 -8.46 -8.55
CA SER A 236 10.05 -8.38 -10.01
C SER A 236 11.18 -7.53 -10.53
N SER A 237 11.45 -6.41 -9.90
CA SER A 237 12.42 -5.38 -10.31
C SER A 237 13.74 -5.46 -9.53
N HIS A 238 13.76 -6.18 -8.41
CA HIS A 238 14.83 -6.19 -7.41
C HIS A 238 15.17 -4.77 -6.90
N ASN A 239 14.21 -3.85 -6.94
CA ASN A 239 14.40 -2.46 -6.52
C ASN A 239 13.08 -1.83 -6.07
N LEU A 240 13.02 -1.40 -4.80
CA LEU A 240 11.90 -0.63 -4.22
C LEU A 240 12.16 0.87 -4.17
N SER A 241 13.31 1.35 -4.61
CA SER A 241 13.68 2.77 -4.52
C SER A 241 12.68 3.73 -5.19
N GLN A 242 11.69 3.19 -5.89
CA GLN A 242 10.68 3.96 -6.63
C GLN A 242 9.31 4.06 -5.93
N ILE A 243 9.15 3.52 -4.71
CA ILE A 243 7.82 3.35 -4.08
C ILE A 243 7.46 4.42 -3.03
N ALA A 244 8.40 5.21 -2.56
CA ALA A 244 8.11 6.19 -1.49
C ALA A 244 7.40 7.46 -1.97
N ASN A 245 6.49 7.97 -1.13
CA ASN A 245 5.57 9.07 -1.43
C ASN A 245 6.18 10.48 -1.45
N SER A 246 7.41 10.64 -0.98
CA SER A 246 8.11 11.92 -0.95
C SER A 246 9.61 11.71 -1.14
N GLU A 247 10.31 12.72 -1.62
CA GLU A 247 11.78 12.68 -1.67
C GLU A 247 12.37 12.41 -0.28
N ALA A 248 11.88 13.08 0.76
CA ALA A 248 12.32 12.87 2.13
C ALA A 248 12.02 11.46 2.66
N GLY A 249 10.86 10.88 2.33
CA GLY A 249 10.53 9.50 2.67
C GLY A 249 11.39 8.48 1.94
N GLN A 250 11.70 8.74 0.66
CA GLN A 250 12.60 7.94 -0.14
C GLN A 250 14.03 7.98 0.41
N ASP A 251 14.53 9.17 0.72
CA ASP A 251 15.87 9.36 1.27
C ASP A 251 16.03 8.63 2.61
N ASN A 252 14.99 8.67 3.45
CA ASN A 252 14.98 7.97 4.74
C ASN A 252 14.96 6.44 4.57
N ILE A 253 14.15 5.89 3.64
CA ILE A 253 14.16 4.46 3.30
C ILE A 253 15.52 4.06 2.73
N ASN A 254 16.06 4.81 1.77
CA ASN A 254 17.34 4.54 1.14
C ASN A 254 18.48 4.56 2.17
N ALA A 255 18.49 5.54 3.09
CA ALA A 255 19.48 5.62 4.16
C ALA A 255 19.41 4.40 5.10
N CYS A 256 18.21 3.99 5.47
CA CYS A 256 18.00 2.79 6.28
C CYS A 256 18.47 1.52 5.55
N GLU A 257 18.11 1.35 4.29
CA GLU A 257 18.56 0.20 3.49
C GLU A 257 20.08 0.17 3.32
N LEU A 258 20.70 1.30 3.00
CA LEU A 258 22.15 1.40 2.89
C LEU A 258 22.83 0.98 4.20
N LYS A 259 22.32 1.45 5.35
CA LYS A 259 22.85 1.08 6.66
C LYS A 259 22.70 -0.43 6.93
N ILE A 260 21.56 -1.03 6.57
CA ILE A 260 21.38 -2.48 6.67
C ILE A 260 22.40 -3.23 5.80
N TYR A 261 22.65 -2.80 4.56
CA TYR A 261 23.65 -3.43 3.69
C TYR A 261 25.08 -3.22 4.18
N GLU A 262 25.39 -2.08 4.81
CA GLU A 262 26.68 -1.87 5.48
C GLU A 262 26.86 -2.87 6.64
N ILE A 263 25.83 -3.09 7.46
CA ILE A 263 25.88 -4.07 8.57
C ILE A 263 26.06 -5.50 8.03
N ILE A 264 25.31 -5.87 6.97
CA ILE A 264 25.46 -7.20 6.33
C ILE A 264 26.89 -7.38 5.78
N SER A 265 27.41 -6.37 5.09
CA SER A 265 28.75 -6.38 4.52
C SER A 265 29.83 -6.45 5.59
N TYR A 266 29.66 -5.68 6.69
CA TYR A 266 30.55 -5.73 7.84
C TYR A 266 30.55 -7.13 8.50
N ALA A 267 29.38 -7.70 8.75
CA ALA A 267 29.23 -9.02 9.34
C ALA A 267 29.93 -10.09 8.50
N LYS A 268 29.73 -10.06 7.16
CA LYS A 268 30.37 -10.99 6.22
C LYS A 268 31.89 -10.84 6.19
N ALA A 269 32.40 -9.60 6.07
CA ALA A 269 33.83 -9.32 5.97
C ALA A 269 34.60 -9.69 7.25
N ASN A 270 33.99 -9.47 8.41
CA ASN A 270 34.63 -9.66 9.73
C ASN A 270 34.23 -10.96 10.42
N LYS A 271 33.46 -11.83 9.77
CA LYS A 271 32.91 -13.07 10.34
C LYS A 271 32.22 -12.84 11.68
N LYS A 272 31.33 -11.84 11.70
CA LYS A 272 30.59 -11.41 12.89
C LYS A 272 29.11 -11.80 12.81
N LYS A 273 28.48 -11.85 13.96
CA LYS A 273 27.02 -12.01 14.07
C LYS A 273 26.42 -10.69 14.51
N CYS A 274 25.41 -10.21 13.79
CA CYS A 274 24.81 -8.91 14.04
C CYS A 274 23.29 -9.00 14.10
N VAL A 275 22.69 -8.19 14.97
CA VAL A 275 21.24 -7.93 14.95
C VAL A 275 21.02 -6.45 14.81
N CYS A 276 20.09 -6.03 13.94
CA CYS A 276 19.69 -4.63 13.83
C CYS A 276 18.19 -4.46 14.03
N PHE A 277 17.81 -3.42 14.78
CA PHE A 277 16.44 -3.06 15.08
C PHE A 277 16.03 -1.84 14.27
N VAL A 278 15.18 -2.06 13.28
CA VAL A 278 14.61 -1.00 12.44
C VAL A 278 13.30 -0.55 13.05
N THR A 279 13.27 0.70 13.48
CA THR A 279 12.07 1.33 14.07
C THR A 279 11.43 2.29 13.05
N GLY A 280 10.27 2.82 13.36
CA GLY A 280 9.65 3.88 12.54
C GLY A 280 8.18 4.06 12.85
N VAL A 281 7.67 5.24 12.49
CA VAL A 281 6.27 5.60 12.67
C VAL A 281 5.33 4.61 11.96
N PRO A 282 4.07 4.50 12.37
CA PRO A 282 3.09 3.67 11.68
C PRO A 282 3.02 4.04 10.19
N GLY A 283 3.12 3.04 9.32
CA GLY A 283 3.12 3.28 7.87
C GLY A 283 4.42 3.79 7.27
N ALA A 284 5.52 3.85 7.99
CA ALA A 284 6.82 4.30 7.47
C ALA A 284 7.50 3.35 6.47
N GLY A 285 6.92 2.17 6.19
CA GLY A 285 7.46 1.24 5.20
C GLY A 285 8.41 0.19 5.74
N LYS A 286 8.44 -0.07 7.05
CA LYS A 286 9.30 -1.12 7.66
C LYS A 286 9.21 -2.46 6.94
N THR A 287 8.01 -2.96 6.73
CA THR A 287 7.77 -4.22 6.01
C THR A 287 8.30 -4.17 4.57
N LEU A 288 8.23 -3.00 3.91
CA LEU A 288 8.79 -2.81 2.57
C LEU A 288 10.31 -2.94 2.57
N VAL A 289 10.98 -2.26 3.51
CA VAL A 289 12.45 -2.37 3.68
C VAL A 289 12.85 -3.84 3.86
N GLY A 290 12.13 -4.58 4.72
CA GLY A 290 12.41 -6.01 4.91
C GLY A 290 12.23 -6.86 3.65
N LEU A 291 11.17 -6.61 2.88
CA LEU A 291 10.91 -7.32 1.63
C LEU A 291 11.93 -6.97 0.55
N ASP A 292 12.39 -5.71 0.48
CA ASP A 292 13.42 -5.28 -0.48
C ASP A 292 14.78 -5.92 -0.20
N VAL A 293 15.20 -5.96 1.06
CA VAL A 293 16.43 -6.65 1.47
C VAL A 293 16.41 -8.12 1.04
N VAL A 294 15.27 -8.79 1.19
CA VAL A 294 15.10 -10.18 0.75
C VAL A 294 15.15 -10.30 -0.78
N ALA A 295 14.46 -9.40 -1.48
CA ALA A 295 14.38 -9.43 -2.94
C ALA A 295 15.74 -9.14 -3.62
N LYS A 296 16.50 -8.16 -3.14
CA LYS A 296 17.82 -7.82 -3.67
C LYS A 296 18.85 -8.94 -3.44
N ASN A 297 18.77 -9.63 -2.30
CA ASN A 297 19.66 -10.76 -2.02
C ASN A 297 19.42 -11.96 -2.94
N LEU A 298 18.24 -12.13 -3.52
CA LEU A 298 17.97 -13.14 -4.54
C LEU A 298 18.72 -12.89 -5.86
N GLY A 299 18.93 -11.62 -6.22
CA GLY A 299 19.61 -11.21 -7.46
C GLY A 299 21.14 -11.34 -7.40
N SER A 300 21.74 -11.40 -6.21
CA SER A 300 23.20 -11.38 -6.00
C SER A 300 23.88 -12.76 -6.06
N GLY A 301 23.16 -13.83 -6.42
CA GLY A 301 23.68 -15.18 -6.50
C GLY A 301 23.56 -15.99 -5.19
N ARG A 302 23.89 -17.29 -5.24
CA ARG A 302 23.68 -18.24 -4.12
C ARG A 302 24.47 -17.96 -2.83
N GLU A 303 25.25 -16.89 -2.77
CA GLU A 303 26.14 -16.63 -1.64
C GLU A 303 25.47 -15.96 -0.41
N ASN A 304 24.30 -15.34 -0.56
CA ASN A 304 23.59 -14.67 0.53
C ASN A 304 22.11 -15.06 0.52
N LEU A 305 21.75 -16.18 1.10
CA LEU A 305 20.35 -16.56 1.24
C LEU A 305 19.73 -15.74 2.37
N SER A 306 18.56 -15.19 2.12
CA SER A 306 17.78 -14.44 3.10
C SER A 306 16.36 -14.99 3.21
N VAL A 307 15.78 -14.88 4.42
CA VAL A 307 14.41 -15.28 4.69
C VAL A 307 13.65 -14.15 5.40
N TYR A 308 12.43 -13.89 4.94
CA TYR A 308 11.49 -13.00 5.60
C TYR A 308 10.53 -13.81 6.46
N LEU A 309 10.56 -13.55 7.77
CA LEU A 309 9.70 -14.19 8.75
C LEU A 309 8.64 -13.23 9.27
N SER A 310 7.40 -13.67 9.29
CA SER A 310 6.33 -12.93 9.96
C SER A 310 5.52 -13.85 10.86
N GLY A 311 5.16 -13.34 12.03
CA GLY A 311 4.20 -13.97 12.94
C GLY A 311 2.77 -13.95 12.40
N ASN A 312 2.51 -13.13 11.36
CA ASN A 312 1.21 -12.97 10.73
C ASN A 312 1.02 -14.00 9.59
N GLY A 313 0.46 -15.15 9.90
CA GLY A 313 0.19 -16.23 8.94
C GLY A 313 -0.61 -15.77 7.71
N PRO A 314 -1.75 -15.05 7.88
CA PRO A 314 -2.51 -14.48 6.76
C PRO A 314 -1.67 -13.63 5.80
N LEU A 315 -0.83 -12.74 6.31
CA LEU A 315 0.06 -11.93 5.49
C LEU A 315 1.02 -12.81 4.66
N VAL A 316 1.66 -13.79 5.30
CA VAL A 316 2.58 -14.73 4.63
C VAL A 316 1.86 -15.49 3.52
N GLU A 317 0.66 -16.01 3.77
CA GLU A 317 -0.11 -16.76 2.77
C GLU A 317 -0.49 -15.90 1.56
N VAL A 318 -0.93 -14.66 1.79
CA VAL A 318 -1.33 -13.73 0.72
C VAL A 318 -0.12 -13.30 -0.10
N LEU A 319 0.99 -12.93 0.55
CA LEU A 319 2.21 -12.52 -0.15
C LEU A 319 2.78 -13.65 -1.02
N ARG A 320 2.89 -14.87 -0.49
CA ARG A 320 3.33 -16.04 -1.26
C ARG A 320 2.47 -16.29 -2.49
N GLU A 321 1.15 -16.25 -2.33
CA GLU A 321 0.23 -16.48 -3.44
C GLU A 321 0.29 -15.36 -4.47
N ALA A 322 0.37 -14.08 -4.05
CA ALA A 322 0.52 -12.95 -4.95
C ALA A 322 1.80 -13.06 -5.81
N LEU A 323 2.92 -13.42 -5.19
CA LEU A 323 4.18 -13.66 -5.91
C LEU A 323 4.06 -14.81 -6.91
N LYS A 324 3.44 -15.93 -6.50
CA LYS A 324 3.20 -17.08 -7.40
C LYS A 324 2.34 -16.68 -8.60
N GLN A 325 1.27 -15.90 -8.39
CA GLN A 325 0.40 -15.41 -9.44
C GLN A 325 1.13 -14.46 -10.40
N SER A 326 1.97 -13.55 -9.87
CA SER A 326 2.78 -12.63 -10.66
C SER A 326 3.77 -13.37 -11.56
N VAL A 327 4.55 -14.31 -11.02
CA VAL A 327 5.50 -15.11 -11.82
C VAL A 327 4.78 -15.95 -12.86
N LYS A 328 3.63 -16.54 -12.51
CA LYS A 328 2.79 -17.30 -13.45
C LYS A 328 2.26 -16.44 -14.59
N ALA A 329 1.86 -15.20 -14.31
CA ALA A 329 1.41 -14.25 -15.33
C ALA A 329 2.56 -13.87 -16.28
N LYS A 330 3.74 -13.54 -15.74
CA LYS A 330 4.94 -13.23 -16.52
C LYS A 330 5.39 -14.43 -17.40
N ALA A 331 5.34 -15.65 -16.88
CA ALA A 331 5.69 -16.87 -17.63
C ALA A 331 4.74 -17.17 -18.82
N LYS A 332 3.54 -16.59 -18.82
CA LYS A 332 2.64 -16.67 -19.99
C LYS A 332 3.06 -15.75 -21.14
N VAL A 333 3.66 -14.60 -20.80
CA VAL A 333 4.09 -13.57 -21.76
C VAL A 333 5.54 -13.87 -22.20
N ASP A 334 6.45 -14.14 -21.27
CA ASP A 334 7.86 -14.45 -21.55
C ASP A 334 8.14 -15.93 -21.29
N LYS A 335 8.39 -16.67 -22.38
CA LYS A 335 8.73 -18.11 -22.34
C LYS A 335 10.06 -18.41 -21.66
N LYS A 336 10.94 -17.43 -21.44
CA LYS A 336 12.20 -17.59 -20.69
C LYS A 336 11.94 -17.76 -19.19
N ILE A 337 10.83 -17.20 -18.68
CA ILE A 337 10.44 -17.31 -17.27
C ILE A 337 9.73 -18.65 -17.05
N LYS A 338 10.29 -19.48 -16.18
CA LYS A 338 9.73 -20.81 -15.85
C LYS A 338 8.95 -20.75 -14.54
N PHE A 339 7.68 -21.13 -14.59
CA PHE A 339 6.85 -21.35 -13.40
C PHE A 339 6.68 -22.85 -13.14
N ASN A 340 7.55 -23.40 -12.31
CA ASN A 340 7.59 -24.82 -11.97
C ASN A 340 7.58 -25.05 -10.45
N ASN A 341 7.71 -26.29 -10.00
CA ASN A 341 7.74 -26.61 -8.57
C ASN A 341 8.95 -25.98 -7.85
N GLN A 342 10.11 -25.86 -8.51
CA GLN A 342 11.29 -25.21 -7.91
C GLN A 342 11.02 -23.73 -7.64
N THR A 343 10.39 -23.01 -8.57
CA THR A 343 9.98 -21.60 -8.38
C THR A 343 9.00 -21.44 -7.21
N LYS A 344 8.03 -22.37 -7.08
CA LYS A 344 7.09 -22.35 -5.95
C LYS A 344 7.80 -22.56 -4.63
N VAL A 345 8.68 -23.55 -4.55
CA VAL A 345 9.47 -23.83 -3.34
C VAL A 345 10.37 -22.64 -3.00
N ALA A 346 11.02 -22.02 -3.98
CA ALA A 346 11.86 -20.83 -3.75
C ALA A 346 11.05 -19.68 -3.13
N ILE A 347 9.83 -19.40 -3.64
CA ILE A 347 8.94 -18.37 -3.04
C ILE A 347 8.52 -18.77 -1.62
N ASP A 348 8.18 -20.04 -1.38
CA ASP A 348 7.75 -20.50 -0.07
C ASP A 348 8.89 -20.49 0.96
N THR A 349 10.13 -20.65 0.52
CA THR A 349 11.35 -20.54 1.37
C THR A 349 11.68 -19.07 1.67
N LEU A 350 11.47 -18.18 0.71
CA LEU A 350 11.80 -16.76 0.82
C LEU A 350 10.98 -16.04 1.89
N ILE A 351 9.67 -16.32 1.96
CA ILE A 351 8.73 -15.71 2.90
C ILE A 351 8.13 -16.82 3.74
N GLN A 352 8.39 -16.87 5.03
CA GLN A 352 7.94 -17.95 5.90
C GLN A 352 7.16 -17.45 7.12
N SER A 353 6.28 -18.29 7.64
CA SER A 353 5.71 -18.10 8.97
C SER A 353 6.79 -18.34 10.02
N SER A 354 6.92 -17.42 10.98
CA SER A 354 7.87 -17.58 12.09
C SER A 354 7.63 -18.87 12.88
N PHE A 355 6.35 -19.29 12.99
CA PHE A 355 5.97 -20.54 13.64
C PHE A 355 6.56 -21.76 12.91
N ALA A 356 6.43 -21.83 11.58
CA ALA A 356 6.95 -22.95 10.78
C ALA A 356 8.48 -22.98 10.82
N PHE A 357 9.13 -21.84 10.62
CA PHE A 357 10.58 -21.70 10.66
C PHE A 357 11.17 -22.19 11.99
N LYS A 358 10.60 -21.75 13.12
CA LYS A 358 11.03 -22.17 14.46
C LYS A 358 10.85 -23.66 14.67
N ARG A 359 9.66 -24.21 14.34
CA ARG A 359 9.36 -25.64 14.50
C ARG A 359 10.37 -26.50 13.70
N ASP A 360 10.60 -26.13 12.45
CA ASP A 360 11.43 -26.92 11.56
C ASP A 360 12.92 -26.85 11.98
N ASN A 361 13.38 -25.70 12.51
CA ASN A 361 14.76 -25.53 12.96
C ASN A 361 15.02 -25.91 14.42
N SER A 362 14.00 -26.01 15.28
CA SER A 362 14.18 -26.46 16.68
C SER A 362 14.50 -27.95 16.79
N GLN A 363 14.08 -28.77 15.80
CA GLN A 363 14.27 -30.22 15.81
C GLN A 363 15.68 -30.67 15.40
N HIS A 364 16.50 -29.76 14.89
CA HIS A 364 17.83 -30.05 14.32
C HIS A 364 18.85 -29.02 14.78
N ASN A 365 20.05 -29.48 15.10
CA ASN A 365 21.19 -28.59 15.41
C ASN A 365 21.97 -28.18 14.12
N ARG A 366 21.34 -28.22 12.96
CA ARG A 366 21.99 -27.84 11.71
C ARG A 366 21.92 -26.31 11.52
N GLN A 367 22.96 -25.78 10.90
CA GLN A 367 22.99 -24.42 10.40
C GLN A 367 21.88 -24.23 9.36
N THR A 368 21.17 -23.10 9.39
CA THR A 368 20.19 -22.74 8.34
C THR A 368 20.93 -22.38 7.05
N PRO A 369 20.30 -22.57 5.89
CA PRO A 369 20.90 -22.10 4.63
C PRO A 369 20.95 -20.55 4.55
N GLU A 370 20.13 -19.85 5.32
CA GLU A 370 20.00 -18.39 5.29
C GLU A 370 20.92 -17.74 6.33
N ASN A 371 21.85 -16.89 5.88
CA ASN A 371 22.68 -16.06 6.73
C ASN A 371 21.98 -14.76 7.17
N VAL A 372 20.94 -14.34 6.46
CA VAL A 372 20.17 -13.12 6.76
C VAL A 372 18.73 -13.48 7.06
N LEU A 373 18.28 -13.11 8.26
CA LEU A 373 16.93 -13.33 8.73
C LEU A 373 16.25 -11.99 8.97
N ILE A 374 15.14 -11.73 8.28
CA ILE A 374 14.30 -10.56 8.54
C ILE A 374 13.10 -11.01 9.37
N PHE A 375 12.87 -10.37 10.51
CA PHE A 375 11.77 -10.68 11.43
C PHE A 375 10.82 -9.50 11.54
N ASP A 376 9.61 -9.67 11.02
CA ASP A 376 8.59 -8.62 11.02
C ASP A 376 7.78 -8.60 12.32
N GLU A 377 7.41 -7.39 12.79
CA GLU A 377 6.71 -7.17 14.04
C GLU A 377 7.48 -7.69 15.26
N ALA A 378 8.76 -7.36 15.34
CA ALA A 378 9.69 -7.92 16.35
C ALA A 378 9.32 -7.57 17.80
N GLN A 379 8.47 -6.57 18.04
CA GLN A 379 7.93 -6.27 19.37
C GLN A 379 6.88 -7.30 19.84
N ARG A 380 6.36 -8.15 18.94
CA ARG A 380 5.27 -9.09 19.20
C ARG A 380 5.75 -10.52 19.48
N VAL A 381 6.95 -10.65 19.99
CA VAL A 381 7.57 -11.95 20.30
C VAL A 381 7.00 -12.56 21.59
N TRP A 382 6.96 -13.88 21.60
CA TRP A 382 6.37 -14.64 22.69
C TRP A 382 7.37 -14.91 23.81
N ASN A 383 6.86 -14.84 25.05
CA ASN A 383 7.59 -15.28 26.22
C ASN A 383 7.75 -16.81 26.26
N ARG A 384 8.56 -17.28 27.20
CA ARG A 384 8.84 -18.70 27.41
C ARG A 384 7.58 -19.55 27.61
N GLU A 385 6.65 -19.07 28.43
CA GLU A 385 5.42 -19.80 28.77
C GLU A 385 4.52 -19.98 27.55
N LYS A 386 4.33 -18.92 26.78
CA LYS A 386 3.51 -18.96 25.57
C LYS A 386 4.16 -19.79 24.48
N MET A 387 5.47 -19.73 24.34
CA MET A 387 6.22 -20.58 23.42
C MET A 387 6.02 -22.05 23.76
N ALA A 388 6.22 -22.44 25.02
CA ALA A 388 6.02 -23.80 25.49
C ALA A 388 4.57 -24.29 25.23
N HIS A 389 3.57 -23.47 25.60
CA HIS A 389 2.17 -23.81 25.43
C HIS A 389 1.76 -23.96 23.95
N LYS A 390 2.19 -23.03 23.10
CA LYS A 390 1.83 -23.04 21.66
C LYS A 390 2.48 -24.18 20.87
N HIS A 391 3.62 -24.65 21.33
CA HIS A 391 4.33 -25.77 20.72
C HIS A 391 4.16 -27.09 21.48
N ASN A 392 3.11 -27.20 22.35
CA ASN A 392 2.81 -28.40 23.13
C ASN A 392 4.01 -28.92 23.94
N ASN A 393 4.79 -28.01 24.51
CA ASN A 393 6.02 -28.31 25.26
C ASN A 393 7.06 -29.13 24.46
N ALA A 394 7.11 -28.94 23.15
CA ALA A 394 8.07 -29.64 22.31
C ALA A 394 9.52 -29.33 22.75
N PRO A 395 10.47 -30.27 22.62
CA PRO A 395 11.87 -30.04 22.96
C PRO A 395 12.44 -28.81 22.26
N GLY A 396 13.20 -27.98 22.97
CA GLY A 396 13.79 -26.74 22.45
C GLY A 396 12.84 -25.54 22.37
N MET A 397 11.54 -25.69 22.71
CA MET A 397 10.53 -24.63 22.65
C MET A 397 10.22 -24.01 24.04
N SER A 398 10.97 -24.36 25.07
CA SER A 398 10.79 -23.83 26.43
C SER A 398 11.70 -22.63 26.73
N VAL A 399 11.92 -21.80 25.73
CA VAL A 399 12.66 -20.52 25.78
C VAL A 399 11.83 -19.41 25.16
N SER A 400 12.21 -18.15 25.33
CA SER A 400 11.55 -17.05 24.64
C SER A 400 11.79 -17.10 23.13
N GLU A 401 10.91 -16.48 22.36
CA GLU A 401 11.03 -16.47 20.89
C GLU A 401 12.33 -15.80 20.40
N PRO A 402 12.76 -14.64 20.97
CA PRO A 402 14.08 -14.06 20.67
C PRO A 402 15.23 -15.03 20.94
N HIS A 403 15.26 -15.64 22.15
CA HIS A 403 16.30 -16.59 22.50
C HIS A 403 16.40 -17.75 21.51
N LEU A 404 15.27 -18.30 21.06
CA LEU A 404 15.26 -19.38 20.08
C LEU A 404 15.81 -18.91 18.72
N LEU A 405 15.42 -17.72 18.26
CA LEU A 405 15.90 -17.18 16.98
C LEU A 405 17.41 -16.89 17.02
N TYR A 406 17.90 -16.30 18.11
CA TYR A 406 19.35 -16.16 18.35
C TYR A 406 20.03 -17.53 18.29
N SER A 407 19.53 -18.54 19.01
CA SER A 407 20.15 -19.87 19.07
C SER A 407 20.18 -20.58 17.72
N ILE A 408 19.17 -20.36 16.85
CA ILE A 408 19.13 -20.90 15.49
C ILE A 408 20.20 -20.23 14.63
N MET A 409 20.26 -18.90 14.63
CA MET A 409 21.19 -18.14 13.82
C MET A 409 22.63 -18.21 14.37
N ASP A 410 22.79 -18.46 15.67
CA ASP A 410 24.11 -18.64 16.30
C ASP A 410 24.86 -19.90 15.85
N ARG A 411 24.18 -20.84 15.20
CA ARG A 411 24.78 -22.04 14.61
C ARG A 411 25.68 -21.74 13.39
N HIS A 412 25.56 -20.55 12.80
CA HIS A 412 26.48 -20.11 11.77
C HIS A 412 27.91 -19.97 12.34
N THR A 413 28.87 -20.61 11.71
CA THR A 413 30.26 -20.59 12.17
C THR A 413 31.05 -19.40 11.66
N ASP A 414 30.52 -18.73 10.62
CA ASP A 414 31.15 -17.59 9.95
C ASP A 414 30.43 -16.28 10.30
N TRP A 415 29.29 -16.02 9.71
CA TRP A 415 28.54 -14.78 9.92
C TRP A 415 27.03 -15.01 9.84
N ALA A 416 26.28 -14.17 10.55
CA ALA A 416 24.82 -14.13 10.49
C ALA A 416 24.30 -12.72 10.78
N VAL A 417 23.19 -12.35 10.16
CA VAL A 417 22.52 -11.06 10.43
C VAL A 417 21.04 -11.30 10.66
N MET A 418 20.52 -10.74 11.77
CA MET A 418 19.08 -10.63 12.02
C MET A 418 18.64 -9.17 11.87
N ILE A 419 17.57 -8.93 11.11
CA ILE A 419 16.96 -7.63 10.91
C ILE A 419 15.57 -7.67 11.53
N CYS A 420 15.40 -7.00 12.67
CA CYS A 420 14.18 -6.97 13.44
C CYS A 420 13.40 -5.68 13.12
N LEU A 421 12.26 -5.82 12.44
CA LEU A 421 11.38 -4.70 12.12
C LEU A 421 10.43 -4.49 13.31
N VAL A 422 10.52 -3.32 13.95
CA VAL A 422 9.81 -3.01 15.19
C VAL A 422 8.66 -2.05 14.90
N GLY A 423 7.43 -2.52 15.08
CA GLY A 423 6.20 -1.72 14.98
C GLY A 423 5.75 -1.21 16.34
N LEU A 424 5.09 -0.06 16.38
CA LEU A 424 4.64 0.59 17.59
C LEU A 424 3.13 0.46 17.79
N GLY A 425 2.67 0.24 19.03
CA GLY A 425 1.27 0.43 19.44
C GLY A 425 0.23 -0.56 18.88
N GLN A 426 0.62 -1.78 18.46
CA GLN A 426 -0.31 -2.77 17.88
C GLN A 426 -0.35 -4.09 18.67
N ASP A 427 -0.28 -4.05 20.00
CA ASP A 427 -0.38 -5.24 20.84
C ASP A 427 -1.81 -5.82 20.81
N ILE A 428 -1.94 -7.06 20.34
CA ILE A 428 -3.25 -7.74 20.24
C ILE A 428 -3.29 -9.00 21.12
N TYR A 429 -2.14 -9.49 21.58
CA TYR A 429 -2.05 -10.78 22.27
C TYR A 429 -1.46 -10.71 23.67
N ASP A 430 -1.99 -11.56 24.56
CA ASP A 430 -1.43 -11.88 25.87
C ASP A 430 -0.12 -12.69 25.73
N GLY A 431 0.92 -12.36 26.51
CA GLY A 431 2.22 -13.05 26.51
C GLY A 431 3.22 -12.60 25.46
N GLU A 432 3.06 -11.43 24.87
CA GLU A 432 4.10 -10.72 24.12
C GLU A 432 5.05 -10.05 25.11
N VAL A 433 6.39 -10.19 24.92
CA VAL A 433 7.43 -9.68 25.86
C VAL A 433 8.14 -8.42 25.37
N GLY A 434 7.71 -7.88 24.25
CA GLY A 434 8.26 -6.64 23.72
C GLY A 434 9.71 -6.76 23.24
N ILE A 435 10.35 -5.60 23.05
CA ILE A 435 11.69 -5.50 22.50
C ILE A 435 12.78 -5.78 23.55
N ASN A 436 12.45 -5.61 24.84
CA ASN A 436 13.39 -5.79 25.93
C ASN A 436 14.04 -7.18 25.94
N GLU A 437 13.26 -8.22 25.68
CA GLU A 437 13.76 -9.60 25.64
C GLU A 437 14.82 -9.83 24.55
N TRP A 438 14.73 -9.11 23.42
CA TRP A 438 15.77 -9.16 22.38
C TRP A 438 17.11 -8.61 22.89
N PHE A 439 17.08 -7.45 23.57
CA PHE A 439 18.29 -6.86 24.14
C PHE A 439 18.84 -7.72 25.27
N ARG A 440 17.99 -8.22 26.18
CA ARG A 440 18.41 -9.12 27.25
C ARG A 440 19.15 -10.34 26.68
N CYS A 441 18.53 -11.04 25.74
CA CYS A 441 19.15 -12.20 25.10
C CYS A 441 20.49 -11.86 24.44
N GLY A 442 20.58 -10.77 23.68
CA GLY A 442 21.81 -10.36 23.00
C GLY A 442 22.93 -9.95 23.97
N ILE A 443 22.59 -9.32 25.10
CA ILE A 443 23.57 -8.89 26.08
C ILE A 443 24.04 -10.06 26.93
N GLU A 444 23.11 -10.85 27.49
CA GLU A 444 23.36 -11.87 28.48
C GLU A 444 23.65 -13.25 27.92
N ASP A 445 22.78 -13.72 26.97
CA ASP A 445 22.80 -15.11 26.50
C ASP A 445 23.69 -15.30 25.26
N PHE A 446 23.85 -14.26 24.43
CA PHE A 446 24.60 -14.35 23.15
C PHE A 446 25.68 -13.25 23.03
N PRO A 447 26.75 -13.32 23.82
CA PRO A 447 27.78 -12.25 23.89
C PRO A 447 28.63 -12.11 22.62
N SER A 448 28.50 -12.98 21.64
CA SER A 448 29.19 -12.90 20.34
C SER A 448 28.47 -12.00 19.32
N TRP A 449 27.26 -11.49 19.65
CA TRP A 449 26.44 -10.70 18.75
C TRP A 449 26.65 -9.20 18.96
N ASP A 450 26.87 -8.46 17.87
CA ASP A 450 26.85 -7.01 17.85
C ASP A 450 25.41 -6.53 17.57
N MET A 451 24.94 -5.52 18.28
CA MET A 451 23.57 -5.02 18.20
C MET A 451 23.53 -3.58 17.69
N TYR A 452 22.69 -3.33 16.68
CA TYR A 452 22.50 -2.02 16.06
C TYR A 452 21.07 -1.55 16.27
N TYR A 453 20.85 -0.33 16.75
CA TYR A 453 19.52 0.19 17.06
C TYR A 453 19.41 1.70 16.84
N SER A 454 18.21 2.19 16.56
CA SER A 454 17.96 3.63 16.61
C SER A 454 17.68 4.08 18.05
N PRO A 455 18.23 5.21 18.52
CA PRO A 455 17.89 5.79 19.82
C PRO A 455 16.39 6.05 20.01
N SER A 456 15.64 6.27 18.92
CA SER A 456 14.19 6.45 18.93
C SER A 456 13.43 5.24 19.51
N ILE A 457 14.05 4.07 19.59
CA ILE A 457 13.45 2.87 20.18
C ILE A 457 13.03 3.09 21.64
N PHE A 458 13.78 3.89 22.40
CA PHE A 458 13.52 4.15 23.81
C PHE A 458 12.45 5.22 24.06
N THR A 459 12.19 6.09 23.09
CA THR A 459 11.20 7.17 23.22
C THR A 459 9.83 6.79 22.70
N GLN A 460 9.76 5.76 21.88
CA GLN A 460 8.54 5.36 21.15
C GLN A 460 7.92 4.07 21.71
N ILE A 461 8.64 3.31 22.51
CA ILE A 461 8.15 2.09 23.15
C ILE A 461 7.89 2.41 24.62
N GLU A 462 6.62 2.43 25.01
CA GLU A 462 6.19 2.55 26.41
C GLU A 462 6.43 1.22 27.17
N ASP A 463 7.63 0.66 27.07
CA ASP A 463 8.02 -0.52 27.84
C ASP A 463 8.85 -0.07 29.06
N GLU A 464 8.19 0.02 30.20
CA GLU A 464 8.80 0.40 31.48
C GLU A 464 9.93 -0.54 31.93
N ASN A 465 10.10 -1.69 31.27
CA ASN A 465 11.06 -2.73 31.62
C ASN A 465 12.35 -2.70 30.80
N ILE A 466 12.54 -1.75 29.88
CA ILE A 466 13.79 -1.67 29.10
C ILE A 466 14.92 -1.13 29.97
N ASP A 467 15.97 -1.94 30.18
CA ASP A 467 17.19 -1.48 30.84
C ASP A 467 18.08 -0.68 29.87
N ILE A 468 17.73 0.60 29.72
CA ILE A 468 18.45 1.54 28.86
C ILE A 468 19.92 1.68 29.29
N SER A 469 20.20 1.57 30.62
CA SER A 469 21.55 1.71 31.14
C SER A 469 22.43 0.53 30.72
N ALA A 470 21.90 -0.70 30.79
CA ALA A 470 22.60 -1.88 30.31
C ALA A 470 22.93 -1.81 28.82
N ILE A 471 21.99 -1.33 28.02
CA ILE A 471 22.17 -1.18 26.56
C ILE A 471 23.23 -0.12 26.24
N LYS A 472 23.16 1.06 26.90
CA LYS A 472 24.11 2.16 26.67
C LYS A 472 25.54 1.86 27.12
N ASN A 473 25.69 1.02 28.14
CA ASN A 473 26.98 0.62 28.68
C ASN A 473 27.58 -0.62 27.99
N CYS A 474 26.88 -1.21 27.03
CA CYS A 474 27.36 -2.38 26.32
C CYS A 474 28.14 -1.95 25.06
N ASP A 475 29.45 -2.24 25.02
CA ASP A 475 30.33 -1.90 23.88
C ASP A 475 29.90 -2.50 22.54
N ARG A 476 29.04 -3.53 22.56
CA ARG A 476 28.49 -4.20 21.37
C ARG A 476 27.16 -3.62 20.92
N CYS A 477 26.64 -2.61 21.61
CA CYS A 477 25.38 -1.95 21.29
C CYS A 477 25.66 -0.61 20.60
N HIS A 478 25.38 -0.54 19.30
CA HIS A 478 25.71 0.61 18.44
C HIS A 478 24.45 1.41 18.07
N ALA A 479 24.42 2.68 18.48
CA ALA A 479 23.33 3.58 18.14
C ALA A 479 23.49 4.12 16.71
N MET A 480 22.45 3.95 15.87
CA MET A 480 22.40 4.35 14.47
C MET A 480 21.06 5.03 14.15
N ASN A 481 21.08 6.33 13.87
CA ASN A 481 19.86 7.10 13.61
C ASN A 481 19.17 6.64 12.31
N GLU A 482 19.92 6.20 11.33
CA GLU A 482 19.45 5.74 10.02
C GLU A 482 18.52 4.52 10.12
N LEU A 483 18.57 3.78 11.24
CA LEU A 483 17.66 2.65 11.50
C LEU A 483 16.26 3.09 11.99
N HIS A 484 15.93 4.39 11.87
CA HIS A 484 14.61 4.91 12.16
C HIS A 484 13.95 5.53 10.93
N LEU A 485 12.76 5.03 10.60
CA LEU A 485 11.94 5.57 9.53
C LEU A 485 11.01 6.66 10.10
N GLU A 486 11.42 7.91 9.96
CA GLU A 486 10.73 9.08 10.53
C GLU A 486 9.48 9.47 9.76
N THR A 487 9.47 9.20 8.44
CA THR A 487 8.43 9.67 7.53
C THR A 487 7.47 8.55 7.18
N SER A 488 6.17 8.77 7.43
CA SER A 488 5.13 7.87 6.93
C SER A 488 5.11 7.90 5.39
N ILE A 489 5.19 6.72 4.76
CA ILE A 489 4.95 6.57 3.32
C ILE A 489 3.46 6.47 3.00
N ARG A 490 2.60 6.42 4.01
CA ARG A 490 1.16 6.52 3.82
C ARG A 490 0.78 7.92 3.38
N SER A 491 -0.30 8.02 2.66
CA SER A 491 -0.84 9.32 2.31
C SER A 491 -1.23 10.11 3.57
N PHE A 492 -1.20 11.44 3.49
CA PHE A 492 -1.72 12.33 4.55
C PHE A 492 -3.13 11.93 5.02
N ARG A 493 -3.93 11.33 4.12
CA ARG A 493 -5.25 10.78 4.43
C ARG A 493 -5.17 9.65 5.46
N ALA A 494 -4.22 8.74 5.31
CA ALA A 494 -4.08 7.59 6.21
C ALA A 494 -3.62 8.00 7.61
N ASP A 495 -2.75 8.99 7.73
CA ASP A 495 -2.30 9.50 9.03
C ASP A 495 -3.44 10.20 9.77
N LYS A 496 -4.23 11.03 9.07
CA LYS A 496 -5.42 11.66 9.64
C LYS A 496 -6.53 10.66 9.97
N GLN A 497 -6.69 9.61 9.17
CA GLN A 497 -7.60 8.50 9.48
C GLN A 497 -7.20 7.81 10.80
N CYS A 498 -5.91 7.53 10.99
CA CYS A 498 -5.43 6.94 12.24
C CYS A 498 -5.73 7.86 13.43
N GLN A 499 -5.46 9.16 13.33
CA GLN A 499 -5.79 10.14 14.36
C GLN A 499 -7.29 10.21 14.67
N PHE A 500 -8.14 10.15 13.64
CA PHE A 500 -9.59 10.06 13.81
C PHE A 500 -10.00 8.82 14.60
N VAL A 501 -9.49 7.66 14.23
CA VAL A 501 -9.78 6.37 14.88
C VAL A 501 -9.28 6.38 16.33
N ASP A 502 -8.10 6.93 16.58
CA ASP A 502 -7.55 7.04 17.93
C ASP A 502 -8.40 7.92 18.83
N SER A 503 -8.79 9.11 18.37
CA SER A 503 -9.68 10.01 19.11
C SER A 503 -11.07 9.40 19.35
N LEU A 504 -11.62 8.67 18.35
CA LEU A 504 -12.90 7.97 18.48
C LEU A 504 -12.80 6.88 19.56
N LEU A 505 -11.77 6.07 19.56
CA LEU A 505 -11.57 4.97 20.52
C LEU A 505 -11.13 5.48 21.91
N ALA A 506 -10.41 6.61 21.97
CA ALA A 506 -10.06 7.30 23.22
C ALA A 506 -11.25 8.01 23.89
N ASN A 507 -12.42 8.00 23.26
CA ASN A 507 -13.62 8.63 23.75
C ASN A 507 -13.56 10.17 23.75
N GLU A 508 -12.98 10.75 22.70
CA GLU A 508 -12.83 12.19 22.48
C GLU A 508 -13.68 12.64 21.27
N PRO A 509 -15.01 12.66 21.39
CA PRO A 509 -15.91 12.88 20.24
C PRO A 509 -15.75 14.25 19.58
N ALA A 510 -15.39 15.29 20.34
CA ALA A 510 -15.15 16.62 19.77
C ALA A 510 -13.92 16.62 18.86
N MET A 511 -12.79 16.07 19.33
CA MET A 511 -11.56 15.96 18.54
C MET A 511 -11.77 15.05 17.32
N ALA A 512 -12.48 13.93 17.49
CA ALA A 512 -12.84 13.05 16.38
C ALA A 512 -13.65 13.80 15.31
N LYS A 513 -14.61 14.63 15.71
CA LYS A 513 -15.44 15.43 14.80
C LYS A 513 -14.60 16.45 14.02
N ASP A 514 -13.70 17.17 14.68
CA ASP A 514 -12.83 18.16 14.02
C ASP A 514 -11.95 17.48 12.95
N ILE A 515 -11.40 16.30 13.26
CA ILE A 515 -10.61 15.53 12.29
C ILE A 515 -11.51 14.99 11.16
N TYR A 516 -12.72 14.50 11.48
CA TYR A 516 -13.69 14.02 10.49
C TYR A 516 -14.04 15.11 9.46
N ASP A 517 -14.27 16.35 9.91
CA ASP A 517 -14.60 17.48 9.02
C ASP A 517 -13.46 17.77 8.02
N ILE A 518 -12.20 17.50 8.41
CA ILE A 518 -11.04 17.64 7.53
C ILE A 518 -10.97 16.52 6.51
N ILE A 519 -11.20 15.25 6.93
CA ILE A 519 -10.93 14.08 6.07
C ILE A 519 -12.13 13.64 5.24
N SER A 520 -13.36 13.94 5.65
CA SER A 520 -14.58 13.34 5.10
C SER A 520 -14.81 13.57 3.61
N ARG A 521 -14.23 14.64 3.03
CA ARG A 521 -14.29 14.91 1.58
C ARG A 521 -13.42 13.96 0.76
N LYS A 522 -12.26 13.56 1.30
CA LYS A 522 -11.25 12.76 0.60
C LYS A 522 -11.24 11.30 1.06
N TYR A 523 -11.74 11.04 2.26
CA TYR A 523 -11.88 9.71 2.86
C TYR A 523 -13.30 9.60 3.46
N PRO A 524 -14.28 9.16 2.68
CA PRO A 524 -15.67 9.08 3.14
C PRO A 524 -15.82 8.02 4.23
N ILE A 525 -16.39 8.42 5.35
CA ILE A 525 -16.79 7.57 6.46
C ILE A 525 -18.29 7.79 6.69
N TYR A 526 -19.07 6.73 6.58
CA TYR A 526 -20.50 6.76 6.83
C TYR A 526 -20.92 5.78 7.91
N ILE A 527 -22.12 5.95 8.45
CA ILE A 527 -22.74 5.01 9.37
C ILE A 527 -24.12 4.63 8.87
N THR A 528 -24.55 3.40 9.10
CA THR A 528 -25.88 2.92 8.76
C THR A 528 -26.37 1.83 9.71
N ARG A 529 -27.71 1.67 9.81
CA ARG A 529 -28.38 0.62 10.55
C ARG A 529 -28.87 -0.53 9.65
N ASP A 530 -28.52 -0.50 8.37
CA ASP A 530 -28.90 -1.51 7.37
C ASP A 530 -27.65 -2.07 6.68
N ILE A 531 -27.42 -3.38 6.85
CA ILE A 531 -26.28 -4.10 6.27
C ILE A 531 -26.34 -4.14 4.73
N HIS A 532 -27.56 -4.15 4.15
CA HIS A 532 -27.72 -4.18 2.69
C HIS A 532 -27.33 -2.84 2.09
N VAL A 533 -27.71 -1.74 2.75
CA VAL A 533 -27.28 -0.37 2.37
C VAL A 533 -25.76 -0.27 2.45
N ALA A 534 -25.15 -0.78 3.54
CA ALA A 534 -23.69 -0.78 3.70
C ALA A 534 -22.96 -1.55 2.59
N LYS A 535 -23.42 -2.78 2.31
CA LYS A 535 -22.83 -3.62 1.25
C LYS A 535 -23.00 -3.01 -0.14
N LYS A 536 -24.18 -2.44 -0.43
CA LYS A 536 -24.47 -1.78 -1.71
C LYS A 536 -23.59 -0.55 -1.91
N TRP A 537 -23.45 0.28 -0.89
CA TRP A 537 -22.59 1.46 -0.93
C TRP A 537 -21.15 1.08 -1.21
N ALA A 538 -20.56 0.16 -0.45
CA ALA A 538 -19.17 -0.22 -0.62
C ALA A 538 -18.90 -0.86 -2.00
N LYS A 539 -19.82 -1.68 -2.52
CA LYS A 539 -19.72 -2.23 -3.89
C LYS A 539 -19.77 -1.14 -4.96
N ALA A 540 -20.57 -0.09 -4.77
CA ALA A 540 -20.70 1.02 -5.71
C ALA A 540 -19.45 1.92 -5.76
N GLN A 541 -18.59 1.88 -4.73
CA GLN A 541 -17.34 2.63 -4.72
C GLN A 541 -16.20 1.94 -5.48
N VAL A 542 -16.28 0.63 -5.69
CA VAL A 542 -15.20 -0.17 -6.30
C VAL A 542 -15.00 0.21 -7.77
N ARG A 543 -13.76 0.58 -8.12
CA ARG A 543 -13.32 0.94 -9.47
C ARG A 543 -12.09 0.12 -9.82
N GLY A 544 -11.94 -0.27 -11.09
CA GLY A 544 -10.78 -1.00 -11.57
C GLY A 544 -10.50 -2.27 -10.76
N SER A 545 -9.29 -2.42 -10.30
CA SER A 545 -8.85 -3.55 -9.47
C SER A 545 -9.08 -3.37 -7.97
N GLN A 546 -9.72 -2.27 -7.54
CA GLN A 546 -10.03 -2.01 -6.13
C GLN A 546 -10.85 -3.14 -5.50
N ARG A 547 -10.71 -3.26 -4.17
CA ARG A 547 -11.41 -4.29 -3.40
C ARG A 547 -12.26 -3.67 -2.29
N CYS A 548 -13.41 -4.29 -2.09
CA CYS A 548 -14.24 -4.05 -0.92
C CYS A 548 -14.40 -5.31 -0.09
N GLY A 549 -14.75 -5.18 1.19
CA GLY A 549 -14.94 -6.34 2.05
C GLY A 549 -15.66 -6.03 3.34
N VAL A 550 -16.25 -7.06 3.95
CA VAL A 550 -16.93 -6.99 5.25
C VAL A 550 -15.94 -7.38 6.33
N LEU A 551 -15.82 -6.52 7.34
CA LEU A 551 -14.93 -6.70 8.48
C LEU A 551 -15.75 -6.69 9.78
N ALA A 552 -15.42 -7.58 10.72
CA ALA A 552 -16.02 -7.59 12.04
C ALA A 552 -15.03 -8.14 13.08
N CYS A 553 -15.20 -7.74 14.34
CA CYS A 553 -14.40 -8.27 15.43
C CYS A 553 -14.60 -9.79 15.55
N SER A 554 -13.53 -10.54 15.79
CA SER A 554 -13.57 -12.00 15.96
C SER A 554 -14.51 -12.44 17.11
N SER A 555 -14.78 -11.55 18.06
CA SER A 555 -15.71 -11.75 19.14
C SER A 555 -17.17 -11.35 18.84
N ALA A 556 -17.44 -10.80 17.64
CA ALA A 556 -18.75 -10.27 17.22
C ALA A 556 -19.78 -11.36 16.91
N GLN A 557 -20.15 -12.16 17.91
CA GLN A 557 -21.04 -13.29 17.72
C GLN A 557 -22.52 -12.92 17.60
N ARG A 558 -22.90 -11.74 18.09
CA ARG A 558 -24.30 -11.30 18.07
C ARG A 558 -24.73 -10.59 16.78
N LEU A 559 -23.81 -10.49 15.82
CA LEU A 559 -24.09 -10.05 14.44
C LEU A 559 -24.63 -11.15 13.53
N ARG A 560 -24.65 -12.43 13.98
CA ARG A 560 -25.16 -13.56 13.17
C ARG A 560 -26.58 -13.39 12.66
N PRO A 561 -27.54 -12.86 13.45
CA PRO A 561 -28.90 -12.60 12.94
C PRO A 561 -28.95 -11.58 11.80
N GLU A 562 -27.92 -10.74 11.65
CA GLU A 562 -27.76 -9.80 10.53
C GLU A 562 -27.06 -10.44 9.30
N GLY A 563 -26.87 -11.75 9.31
CA GLY A 563 -26.15 -12.45 8.25
C GLY A 563 -24.62 -12.27 8.28
N ILE A 564 -24.08 -11.78 9.40
CA ILE A 564 -22.64 -11.55 9.57
C ILE A 564 -22.06 -12.66 10.43
N TYR A 565 -21.35 -13.56 9.78
CA TYR A 565 -20.71 -14.71 10.41
C TYR A 565 -19.19 -14.61 10.32
N VAL A 566 -18.53 -14.37 11.46
CA VAL A 566 -17.08 -14.33 11.55
C VAL A 566 -16.54 -15.74 11.73
N SER A 567 -15.98 -16.32 10.67
CA SER A 567 -15.33 -17.62 10.71
C SER A 567 -13.85 -17.50 11.06
N LYS A 568 -13.33 -18.50 11.79
CA LYS A 568 -11.89 -18.64 12.03
C LYS A 568 -11.13 -19.13 10.80
N ASP A 569 -11.79 -19.87 9.93
CA ASP A 569 -11.19 -20.61 8.82
C ASP A 569 -11.58 -20.02 7.47
N ILE A 570 -11.30 -18.73 7.27
CA ILE A 570 -11.45 -18.11 5.96
C ILE A 570 -10.19 -18.36 5.10
N ASP A 571 -10.39 -18.60 3.82
CA ASP A 571 -9.32 -18.68 2.83
C ASP A 571 -8.86 -17.25 2.47
N VAL A 572 -7.86 -16.75 3.22
CA VAL A 572 -7.36 -15.37 3.08
C VAL A 572 -6.78 -15.10 1.70
N LYS A 573 -6.19 -16.10 1.03
CA LYS A 573 -5.64 -15.94 -0.33
C LYS A 573 -6.76 -15.61 -1.31
N ASN A 574 -7.83 -16.39 -1.30
CA ASN A 574 -8.97 -16.12 -2.16
C ASN A 574 -9.71 -14.85 -1.76
N TRP A 575 -9.80 -14.55 -0.47
CA TRP A 575 -10.44 -13.34 0.01
C TRP A 575 -9.75 -12.07 -0.54
N PHE A 576 -8.40 -12.03 -0.57
CA PHE A 576 -7.63 -10.88 -1.06
C PHE A 576 -7.33 -10.92 -2.57
N LEU A 577 -7.20 -12.11 -3.18
CA LEU A 577 -6.60 -12.23 -4.53
C LEU A 577 -7.53 -12.86 -5.58
N ALA A 578 -8.64 -13.50 -5.19
CA ALA A 578 -9.55 -14.10 -6.15
C ALA A 578 -10.27 -13.02 -6.98
N ALA A 579 -10.72 -13.41 -8.17
CA ALA A 579 -11.51 -12.55 -9.04
C ALA A 579 -12.78 -12.05 -8.35
N SER A 580 -13.28 -10.90 -8.77
CA SER A 580 -14.43 -10.23 -8.13
C SER A 580 -15.72 -11.04 -8.16
N ASN A 581 -15.84 -12.03 -9.05
CA ASN A 581 -16.98 -12.95 -9.18
C ASN A 581 -16.79 -14.29 -8.45
N ASP A 582 -15.67 -14.52 -7.75
CA ASP A 582 -15.49 -15.71 -6.90
C ASP A 582 -16.18 -15.48 -5.55
N LEU A 583 -17.02 -16.43 -5.11
CA LEU A 583 -17.77 -16.32 -3.84
C LEU A 583 -16.87 -16.14 -2.60
N ARG A 584 -15.62 -16.56 -2.67
CA ARG A 584 -14.63 -16.42 -1.60
C ARG A 584 -13.94 -15.04 -1.60
N SER A 585 -14.06 -14.30 -2.71
CA SER A 585 -13.50 -12.97 -2.85
C SER A 585 -14.19 -11.98 -1.88
N SER A 586 -13.41 -11.07 -1.30
CA SER A 586 -13.93 -9.98 -0.48
C SER A 586 -15.00 -9.15 -1.20
N ASN A 587 -14.87 -8.98 -2.53
CA ASN A 587 -15.80 -8.19 -3.36
C ASN A 587 -17.22 -8.77 -3.40
N MET A 588 -17.39 -10.07 -3.16
CA MET A 588 -18.72 -10.68 -3.07
C MET A 588 -19.46 -10.30 -1.79
N MET A 589 -18.74 -9.86 -0.73
CA MET A 589 -19.31 -9.48 0.58
C MET A 589 -20.01 -10.62 1.34
N GLU A 590 -19.71 -11.88 1.00
CA GLU A 590 -20.30 -13.05 1.66
C GLU A 590 -19.43 -13.54 2.83
N VAL A 591 -18.10 -13.41 2.67
CA VAL A 591 -17.13 -13.88 3.67
C VAL A 591 -16.64 -12.70 4.50
N VAL A 592 -16.85 -12.78 5.81
CA VAL A 592 -16.48 -11.74 6.77
C VAL A 592 -15.07 -11.99 7.33
N ALA A 593 -14.18 -11.05 7.21
CA ALA A 593 -12.83 -11.16 7.77
C ALA A 593 -12.73 -10.50 9.15
N SER A 594 -12.00 -11.16 10.06
CA SER A 594 -11.69 -10.60 11.38
C SER A 594 -10.39 -9.80 11.37
N GLU A 595 -10.15 -9.04 12.47
CA GLU A 595 -8.90 -8.32 12.71
C GLU A 595 -7.66 -9.19 12.51
N PHE A 596 -7.71 -10.47 12.88
CA PHE A 596 -6.60 -11.41 12.72
C PHE A 596 -6.30 -11.78 11.27
N LYS A 597 -7.30 -11.65 10.39
CA LYS A 597 -7.18 -12.00 8.98
C LYS A 597 -6.77 -10.82 8.10
N VAL A 598 -7.00 -9.60 8.57
CA VAL A 598 -6.67 -8.36 7.83
C VAL A 598 -5.53 -7.57 8.43
N GLN A 599 -4.99 -7.97 9.57
CA GLN A 599 -3.84 -7.30 10.16
C GLN A 599 -2.63 -7.34 9.21
N GLY A 600 -1.97 -6.20 9.01
CA GLY A 600 -0.87 -6.07 8.04
C GLY A 600 -1.29 -6.06 6.58
N LEU A 601 -2.58 -6.25 6.27
CA LEU A 601 -3.16 -6.21 4.93
C LEU A 601 -4.17 -5.07 4.84
N GLU A 602 -4.41 -4.55 3.64
CA GLU A 602 -5.31 -3.43 3.39
C GLU A 602 -6.29 -3.78 2.28
N ILE A 603 -7.47 -3.15 2.31
CA ILE A 603 -8.47 -3.15 1.24
C ILE A 603 -8.84 -1.70 0.91
N ASP A 604 -9.49 -1.46 -0.21
CA ASP A 604 -9.81 -0.10 -0.62
C ASP A 604 -11.06 0.42 0.10
N TRP A 605 -12.10 -0.41 0.21
CA TRP A 605 -13.39 -0.04 0.79
C TRP A 605 -13.84 -1.06 1.83
N ALA A 606 -14.21 -0.62 3.04
CA ALA A 606 -14.63 -1.52 4.10
C ALA A 606 -16.05 -1.28 4.55
N VAL A 607 -16.76 -2.38 4.83
CA VAL A 607 -17.94 -2.40 5.69
C VAL A 607 -17.49 -2.90 7.05
N VAL A 608 -17.38 -2.02 8.04
CA VAL A 608 -16.96 -2.37 9.40
C VAL A 608 -18.19 -2.60 10.26
N CYS A 609 -18.39 -3.83 10.70
CA CYS A 609 -19.57 -4.22 11.47
C CYS A 609 -19.27 -4.17 12.96
N TRP A 610 -20.01 -3.35 13.69
CA TRP A 610 -19.83 -3.10 15.11
C TRP A 610 -20.83 -3.92 15.95
N ASP A 611 -20.32 -4.71 16.91
CA ASP A 611 -21.16 -5.48 17.84
C ASP A 611 -21.18 -4.85 19.25
N ALA A 612 -22.01 -5.38 20.12
CA ALA A 612 -22.19 -4.92 21.50
C ALA A 612 -21.09 -5.41 22.47
N ASP A 613 -20.00 -5.98 21.96
CA ASP A 613 -18.81 -6.35 22.76
C ASP A 613 -18.00 -5.12 23.20
N LEU A 614 -17.94 -4.07 22.37
CA LEU A 614 -17.46 -2.74 22.69
C LEU A 614 -18.63 -1.75 22.61
N ARG A 615 -19.23 -1.43 23.74
CA ARG A 615 -20.43 -0.62 23.82
C ARG A 615 -20.31 0.53 24.82
N ARG A 616 -21.19 1.50 24.74
CA ARG A 616 -21.23 2.62 25.66
C ARG A 616 -21.69 2.16 27.04
N SER A 617 -21.08 2.70 28.09
CA SER A 617 -21.52 2.53 29.47
C SER A 617 -22.91 3.16 29.67
N LYS A 618 -23.62 2.78 30.74
CA LYS A 618 -24.96 3.29 31.04
C LYS A 618 -25.04 4.82 31.16
N ASN A 619 -23.96 5.47 31.60
CA ASN A 619 -23.85 6.91 31.69
C ASN A 619 -23.46 7.58 30.35
N GLY A 620 -23.21 6.80 29.31
CA GLY A 620 -22.80 7.26 27.98
C GLY A 620 -21.40 7.86 27.89
N LYS A 621 -20.62 7.90 28.99
CA LYS A 621 -19.34 8.61 29.06
C LYS A 621 -18.12 7.76 28.67
N GLU A 622 -18.21 6.45 28.86
CA GLU A 622 -17.07 5.53 28.72
C GLU A 622 -17.40 4.31 27.86
N TRP A 623 -16.39 3.58 27.48
CA TRP A 623 -16.55 2.27 26.86
C TRP A 623 -16.71 1.18 27.94
N ASP A 624 -17.65 0.27 27.71
CA ASP A 624 -17.79 -0.97 28.45
C ASP A 624 -17.36 -2.16 27.55
N TYR A 625 -16.62 -3.08 28.12
CA TYR A 625 -15.93 -4.17 27.42
C TYR A 625 -16.53 -5.52 27.78
N TYR A 626 -16.99 -6.26 26.79
CA TYR A 626 -17.66 -7.54 27.02
C TYR A 626 -17.13 -8.63 26.09
N SER A 627 -17.35 -9.88 26.48
CA SER A 627 -17.25 -11.07 25.64
C SER A 627 -18.53 -11.86 25.71
N PHE A 628 -19.02 -12.33 24.57
CA PHE A 628 -20.19 -13.21 24.53
C PHE A 628 -19.74 -14.65 24.71
N ARG A 629 -20.27 -15.34 25.71
CA ARG A 629 -19.99 -16.75 25.98
C ARG A 629 -21.26 -17.50 26.36
N GLY A 630 -21.52 -18.61 25.67
CA GLY A 630 -22.76 -19.36 25.83
C GLY A 630 -23.97 -18.51 25.40
N SER A 631 -24.75 -18.03 26.35
CA SER A 631 -25.97 -17.23 26.14
C SER A 631 -25.94 -15.84 26.76
N LYS A 632 -24.80 -15.36 27.25
CA LYS A 632 -24.71 -14.08 27.96
C LYS A 632 -23.42 -13.29 27.68
N TRP A 633 -23.52 -11.97 27.90
CA TRP A 633 -22.41 -11.06 27.94
C TRP A 633 -21.66 -11.14 29.27
N ASN A 634 -20.33 -11.34 29.22
CA ASN A 634 -19.46 -11.33 30.38
C ASN A 634 -18.54 -10.10 30.29
N LYS A 635 -18.53 -9.27 31.34
CA LYS A 635 -17.68 -8.08 31.39
C LYS A 635 -16.21 -8.46 31.43
N ARG A 636 -15.39 -7.87 30.56
CA ARG A 636 -13.92 -8.02 30.58
C ARG A 636 -13.38 -7.13 31.70
N ARG A 637 -12.76 -7.73 32.72
CA ARG A 637 -12.29 -6.99 33.88
C ARG A 637 -10.78 -6.70 33.83
N LYS A 638 -10.01 -7.52 33.15
CA LYS A 638 -8.57 -7.33 32.99
C LYS A 638 -8.29 -6.21 31.98
N VAL A 639 -7.46 -5.23 32.37
CA VAL A 639 -7.10 -4.07 31.54
C VAL A 639 -6.53 -4.51 30.19
N GLU A 640 -5.67 -5.53 30.17
CA GLU A 640 -5.11 -6.10 28.95
C GLU A 640 -6.19 -6.60 27.97
N GLN A 641 -7.22 -7.30 28.48
CA GLN A 641 -8.31 -7.79 27.65
C GLN A 641 -9.19 -6.66 27.09
N GLN A 642 -9.29 -5.55 27.82
CA GLN A 642 -9.97 -4.34 27.36
C GLN A 642 -9.15 -3.67 26.26
N ARG A 643 -7.84 -3.50 26.46
CA ARG A 643 -6.90 -2.95 25.47
C ARG A 643 -6.91 -3.78 24.19
N TYR A 644 -6.91 -5.10 24.27
CA TYR A 644 -6.98 -5.97 23.09
C TYR A 644 -8.28 -5.78 22.30
N LEU A 645 -9.42 -5.59 22.95
CA LEU A 645 -10.67 -5.33 22.26
C LEU A 645 -10.65 -3.99 21.52
N VAL A 646 -10.15 -2.94 22.18
CA VAL A 646 -9.97 -1.62 21.56
C VAL A 646 -9.05 -1.72 20.34
N ASN A 647 -7.92 -2.42 20.47
CA ASN A 647 -6.98 -2.62 19.38
C ASN A 647 -7.57 -3.45 18.22
N SER A 648 -8.46 -4.41 18.51
CA SER A 648 -9.20 -5.13 17.45
C SER A 648 -10.04 -4.15 16.61
N TYR A 649 -10.79 -3.25 17.23
CA TYR A 649 -11.55 -2.22 16.53
C TYR A 649 -10.64 -1.21 15.82
N ARG A 650 -9.50 -0.81 16.44
CA ARG A 650 -8.49 0.04 15.78
C ARG A 650 -8.00 -0.60 14.48
N VAL A 651 -7.66 -1.90 14.51
CA VAL A 651 -7.25 -2.63 13.31
C VAL A 651 -8.35 -2.61 12.26
N LEU A 652 -9.60 -2.92 12.59
CA LEU A 652 -10.70 -2.95 11.62
C LEU A 652 -10.97 -1.59 10.98
N LEU A 653 -10.98 -0.52 11.78
CA LEU A 653 -11.26 0.85 11.35
C LEU A 653 -10.11 1.49 10.53
N THR A 654 -8.90 0.92 10.58
CA THR A 654 -7.73 1.43 9.84
C THR A 654 -7.36 0.58 8.63
N ARG A 655 -8.17 -0.41 8.23
CA ARG A 655 -7.83 -1.29 7.09
C ARG A 655 -8.24 -0.76 5.73
N ALA A 656 -9.23 0.11 5.68
CA ALA A 656 -9.66 0.70 4.43
C ALA A 656 -8.72 1.83 3.97
N ARG A 657 -8.35 1.86 2.69
CA ARG A 657 -7.47 2.88 2.10
C ARG A 657 -8.22 4.08 1.54
N GLN A 658 -9.43 3.87 1.04
CA GLN A 658 -10.21 4.88 0.32
C GLN A 658 -11.42 5.37 1.11
N GLY A 659 -12.03 4.51 1.93
CA GLY A 659 -13.17 4.88 2.76
C GLY A 659 -13.87 3.68 3.37
N MET A 660 -14.77 3.95 4.30
CA MET A 660 -15.51 2.90 5.01
C MET A 660 -16.93 3.32 5.36
N ILE A 661 -17.76 2.30 5.60
CA ILE A 661 -19.07 2.46 6.20
C ILE A 661 -19.17 1.59 7.44
N ILE A 662 -19.60 2.17 8.55
CA ILE A 662 -19.77 1.47 9.81
C ILE A 662 -21.23 1.00 9.90
N PHE A 663 -21.41 -0.31 10.04
CA PHE A 663 -22.73 -0.91 10.29
C PHE A 663 -22.91 -1.15 11.77
N VAL A 664 -23.97 -0.58 12.35
CA VAL A 664 -24.39 -0.83 13.74
C VAL A 664 -25.84 -1.34 13.71
N PRO A 665 -26.13 -2.56 14.11
CA PRO A 665 -27.50 -3.13 14.02
C PRO A 665 -28.49 -2.35 14.90
N LYS A 666 -29.77 -2.44 14.56
CA LYS A 666 -30.85 -1.83 15.37
C LYS A 666 -31.03 -2.50 16.72
N GLY A 667 -30.61 -3.76 16.81
CA GLY A 667 -30.94 -4.61 17.95
C GLY A 667 -32.41 -4.99 17.97
N VAL A 668 -32.84 -5.59 19.07
CA VAL A 668 -34.23 -5.99 19.29
C VAL A 668 -34.70 -5.57 20.68
N ASP A 669 -35.98 -5.60 20.92
CA ASP A 669 -36.53 -5.31 22.24
C ASP A 669 -36.15 -6.40 23.24
N CYS A 670 -36.03 -6.06 24.53
CA CYS A 670 -35.52 -6.95 25.57
C CYS A 670 -36.32 -8.27 25.74
N GLU A 671 -37.58 -8.25 25.40
CA GLU A 671 -38.46 -9.44 25.50
C GLU A 671 -38.11 -10.50 24.47
N GLU A 672 -37.57 -10.11 23.29
CA GLU A 672 -37.19 -11.04 22.24
C GLU A 672 -35.80 -11.64 22.46
N ASP A 673 -34.81 -10.78 22.69
CA ASP A 673 -33.41 -11.21 22.91
C ASP A 673 -32.65 -10.16 23.72
N ILE A 674 -32.55 -10.38 25.01
CA ILE A 674 -31.83 -9.49 25.94
C ILE A 674 -30.35 -9.30 25.55
N THR A 675 -29.76 -10.23 24.80
CA THR A 675 -28.35 -10.16 24.38
C THR A 675 -28.12 -9.22 23.19
N ARG A 676 -29.20 -8.88 22.48
CA ARG A 676 -29.21 -7.93 21.36
C ARG A 676 -30.05 -6.68 21.68
N ASN A 677 -30.08 -6.31 22.93
CA ASN A 677 -30.87 -5.16 23.38
C ASN A 677 -30.58 -3.90 22.54
N ARG A 678 -31.66 -3.27 22.05
CA ARG A 678 -31.62 -2.06 21.24
C ARG A 678 -30.77 -0.96 21.89
N GLY A 679 -30.89 -0.77 23.20
CA GLY A 679 -30.15 0.28 23.92
C GLY A 679 -28.61 0.12 23.85
N TYR A 680 -28.09 -1.09 23.65
CA TYR A 680 -26.64 -1.26 23.47
C TYR A 680 -26.17 -0.66 22.14
N TYR A 681 -26.90 -0.91 21.07
CA TYR A 681 -26.57 -0.47 19.73
C TYR A 681 -26.90 1.00 19.49
N ASP A 682 -28.02 1.48 20.07
CA ASP A 682 -28.40 2.90 19.96
C ASP A 682 -27.38 3.81 20.61
N ALA A 683 -26.86 3.43 21.79
CA ALA A 683 -25.82 4.21 22.46
C ALA A 683 -24.50 4.28 21.65
N ILE A 684 -24.11 3.17 20.99
CA ILE A 684 -22.96 3.15 20.07
C ILE A 684 -23.23 4.07 18.89
N TYR A 685 -24.40 3.93 18.27
CA TYR A 685 -24.78 4.69 17.08
C TYR A 685 -24.78 6.20 17.34
N GLN A 686 -25.39 6.64 18.44
CA GLN A 686 -25.42 8.04 18.83
C GLN A 686 -24.02 8.60 19.13
N TYR A 687 -23.18 7.80 19.76
CA TYR A 687 -21.77 8.18 19.98
C TYR A 687 -21.03 8.39 18.66
N LEU A 688 -21.15 7.48 17.70
CA LEU A 688 -20.50 7.60 16.40
C LEU A 688 -21.00 8.81 15.60
N LEU A 689 -22.30 9.14 15.69
CA LEU A 689 -22.85 10.38 15.14
C LEU A 689 -22.26 11.61 15.83
N SER A 690 -22.05 11.59 17.16
CA SER A 690 -21.42 12.70 17.88
C SER A 690 -19.95 12.94 17.48
N CYS A 691 -19.27 11.93 16.94
CA CYS A 691 -17.95 12.04 16.32
C CYS A 691 -17.98 12.66 14.91
N GLY A 692 -19.14 13.14 14.44
CA GLY A 692 -19.33 13.80 13.14
C GLY A 692 -19.64 12.85 11.98
N ILE A 693 -19.63 11.52 12.17
CA ILE A 693 -19.93 10.57 11.11
C ILE A 693 -21.35 10.74 10.61
N LYS A 694 -21.53 10.85 9.28
CA LYS A 694 -22.85 11.06 8.66
C LYS A 694 -23.56 9.73 8.43
N GLU A 695 -24.87 9.74 8.63
CA GLU A 695 -25.75 8.61 8.27
C GLU A 695 -25.92 8.53 6.76
N LEU A 696 -25.96 7.28 6.22
CA LEU A 696 -26.21 6.98 4.82
C LEU A 696 -27.57 6.31 4.64
#